data_b48d1d1ae00ea80bee0376f2ca2c942e
#
_entry.id   b48d1d1ae00ea80bee0376f2ca2c942e
#
_cell.length_a   1.000
_cell.length_b   1.000
_cell.length_c   1.000
_cell.angle_alpha   90.00
_cell.angle_beta   90.00
_cell.angle_gamma   90.00
#
_symmetry.space_group_name_H-M   'P 1'
#
loop_
_entity.id
_entity.type
_entity.pdbx_description
1 polymer ?
#
loop_
_entity_poly.entity_id
_entity_poly.type
_entity_poly.pdbx_seq_one_letter_code
_entity_poly.pdbx_strand_id
1 'polypeptide(L)'
;MRRLSCALFVVVVLLVGVPAGASAQSYNPITPTKANETITLTGKNMTVQQVVDIARHGAKVRVSAAHRQSSAANLELVLEGARQEVPIYGFNRGGGAEREVVIFEGDPLAPETAELLVQRRYDGFRLTGVHGGGEQHTGLGPEVADEEVIRAQMAVTLNRMRYSGMNPALVDLLIAMLNERIAPVVLSRGTDGGGDLAQDAAVRAAMVGVGEVHLRGQRMSARQALTTTGLRPLEKTVNSIGVYAGWGGHNSYTDGQAALLVHDAKQTLDWGDLVFAMSMLGLNSSVNPLTAVPQNIRAFPFVNWQARRLLNILRGSYLFELELDPNNPEDTHGQRLLQDPLSYRDYSQRNGSAWEAYSRLKKNLLIEINSGSSNPITKVGTHPTDSWELNTPWIKRYYVEPAGNTEGGFILGSANFDNTPLNDSMEQFTLALAQSYVGTLERTQRTFDPFFTVVRTVGSYGFLEGFPEDVQCNVPHADSFAMSDILGELKSLANPVPAEGNWTERGIQDVQGLGRAKVAKARLAVDNALYLISQELLSATKWMDNRRVQSPNRSFGAAPTAAWQAWRVISPCRQDPNERELSETWRINLPYSFLKGNPASNFLGAASGEPNAARVRYRTHRALKKARQRRKALTRLANQPVGRGGVVSRRP
;
A
#
# COMPACT_ATOMS: atom_id res chain seq x y z
N MET A 1 -34.99 -67.47 -37.77
CA MET A 1 -33.55 -67.45 -37.64
C MET A 1 -33.11 -66.01 -37.81
N ARG A 2 -32.94 -65.23 -36.70
CA ARG A 2 -32.43 -63.82 -36.71
C ARG A 2 -31.04 -63.90 -36.10
N ARG A 3 -30.02 -63.52 -36.88
CA ARG A 3 -28.64 -63.41 -36.44
C ARG A 3 -28.46 -62.09 -35.68
N LEU A 4 -28.08 -62.11 -34.40
CA LEU A 4 -27.58 -61.00 -33.65
C LEU A 4 -26.12 -60.77 -34.05
N SER A 5 -25.82 -59.55 -34.56
CA SER A 5 -24.43 -59.09 -34.74
C SER A 5 -24.06 -58.33 -33.50
N CYS A 6 -23.09 -58.80 -32.71
CA CYS A 6 -22.42 -58.06 -31.66
C CYS A 6 -21.46 -57.04 -32.30
N ALA A 7 -21.74 -55.74 -32.14
CA ALA A 7 -20.80 -54.68 -32.45
C ALA A 7 -19.88 -54.46 -31.25
N LEU A 8 -18.57 -54.71 -31.46
CA LEU A 8 -17.52 -54.43 -30.48
C LEU A 8 -17.22 -52.91 -30.50
N PHE A 9 -17.60 -52.17 -29.46
CA PHE A 9 -17.17 -50.81 -29.29
C PHE A 9 -15.75 -50.80 -28.70
N VAL A 10 -14.77 -50.43 -29.53
CA VAL A 10 -13.41 -50.11 -29.06
C VAL A 10 -13.45 -48.68 -28.55
N VAL A 11 -13.36 -48.52 -27.23
CA VAL A 11 -13.16 -47.19 -26.59
C VAL A 11 -11.67 -46.84 -26.72
N VAL A 12 -11.36 -45.97 -27.66
CA VAL A 12 -10.03 -45.32 -27.74
C VAL A 12 -9.99 -44.26 -26.70
N VAL A 13 -9.31 -44.52 -25.57
CA VAL A 13 -8.96 -43.47 -24.58
C VAL A 13 -7.83 -42.65 -25.19
N LEU A 14 -8.17 -41.51 -25.79
CA LEU A 14 -7.20 -40.49 -26.12
C LEU A 14 -6.68 -39.89 -24.78
N LEU A 15 -5.49 -40.35 -24.37
CA LEU A 15 -4.68 -39.62 -23.40
C LEU A 15 -4.29 -38.27 -24.04
N VAL A 16 -5.12 -37.28 -23.86
CA VAL A 16 -4.73 -35.90 -24.13
C VAL A 16 -3.66 -35.58 -23.09
N GLY A 17 -2.41 -35.62 -23.49
CA GLY A 17 -1.31 -35.09 -22.70
C GLY A 17 -1.62 -33.62 -22.39
N VAL A 18 -1.90 -33.33 -21.13
CA VAL A 18 -1.98 -31.95 -20.64
C VAL A 18 -0.62 -31.34 -20.96
N PRO A 19 -0.55 -30.26 -21.75
CA PRO A 19 0.72 -29.58 -21.92
C PRO A 19 1.19 -29.12 -20.55
N ALA A 20 2.29 -29.68 -20.06
CA ALA A 20 3.04 -29.14 -18.95
C ALA A 20 3.63 -27.79 -19.39
N GLY A 21 2.87 -26.69 -19.19
CA GLY A 21 3.26 -25.40 -19.76
C GLY A 21 2.42 -24.21 -19.30
N ALA A 22 1.74 -24.27 -18.14
CA ALA A 22 1.57 -23.06 -17.39
C ALA A 22 2.91 -22.82 -16.70
N SER A 23 3.69 -21.83 -17.12
CA SER A 23 4.88 -21.42 -16.39
C SER A 23 4.45 -21.13 -14.96
N ALA A 24 4.83 -22.00 -14.03
CA ALA A 24 4.58 -21.78 -12.61
C ALA A 24 5.15 -20.39 -12.30
N GLN A 25 4.32 -19.49 -11.83
CA GLN A 25 4.75 -18.17 -11.41
C GLN A 25 5.90 -18.39 -10.41
N SER A 26 7.09 -17.87 -10.73
CA SER A 26 8.28 -18.11 -9.91
C SER A 26 8.06 -17.52 -8.53
N TYR A 27 8.26 -18.30 -7.49
CA TYR A 27 8.21 -17.81 -6.12
C TYR A 27 9.34 -16.81 -5.87
N ASN A 28 9.00 -15.68 -5.25
CA ASN A 28 9.92 -14.57 -4.96
C ASN A 28 10.24 -14.54 -3.46
N PRO A 29 11.31 -15.22 -3.02
CA PRO A 29 11.72 -15.17 -1.62
C PRO A 29 12.27 -13.80 -1.24
N ILE A 30 12.07 -13.39 0.01
CA ILE A 30 12.67 -12.17 0.53
C ILE A 30 14.18 -12.33 0.72
N THR A 31 14.90 -11.20 0.66
CA THR A 31 16.29 -11.10 1.14
C THR A 31 16.29 -10.49 2.54
N PRO A 32 16.54 -11.27 3.60
CA PRO A 32 16.38 -10.82 4.98
C PRO A 32 17.53 -9.91 5.42
N THR A 33 17.39 -8.61 5.20
CA THR A 33 18.38 -7.59 5.57
C THR A 33 18.32 -7.18 7.05
N LYS A 34 17.22 -7.52 7.75
CA LYS A 34 16.97 -7.20 9.17
C LYS A 34 16.74 -8.45 10.04
N ALA A 35 17.28 -9.60 9.66
CA ALA A 35 17.07 -10.88 10.36
C ALA A 35 17.52 -10.86 11.85
N ASN A 36 18.40 -9.94 12.22
CA ASN A 36 18.89 -9.77 13.60
C ASN A 36 18.03 -8.80 14.44
N GLU A 37 17.10 -8.07 13.81
CA GLU A 37 16.19 -7.17 14.50
C GLU A 37 14.94 -7.93 14.98
N THR A 38 14.40 -7.53 16.14
CA THR A 38 13.15 -8.08 16.66
C THR A 38 12.15 -6.96 16.92
N ILE A 39 11.00 -7.04 16.27
CA ILE A 39 9.90 -6.09 16.41
C ILE A 39 8.90 -6.61 17.43
N THR A 40 8.53 -5.76 18.39
CA THR A 40 7.54 -6.09 19.42
C THR A 40 6.16 -5.63 19.00
N LEU A 41 5.23 -6.57 18.78
CA LEU A 41 3.84 -6.30 18.47
C LEU A 41 3.06 -6.02 19.76
N THR A 42 2.34 -4.91 19.81
CA THR A 42 1.64 -4.45 21.02
C THR A 42 0.11 -4.49 20.88
N GLY A 43 -0.39 -4.77 19.67
CA GLY A 43 -1.82 -4.77 19.36
C GLY A 43 -2.45 -3.38 19.19
N LYS A 44 -1.66 -2.30 19.16
CA LYS A 44 -2.21 -0.92 19.16
C LYS A 44 -1.55 0.07 18.20
N ASN A 45 -0.28 -0.06 17.90
CA ASN A 45 0.51 0.99 17.27
C ASN A 45 1.50 0.45 16.22
N MET A 46 1.13 -0.64 15.58
CA MET A 46 1.88 -1.17 14.45
C MET A 46 1.94 -0.12 13.34
N THR A 47 3.15 0.14 12.85
CA THR A 47 3.40 1.11 11.77
C THR A 47 3.57 0.39 10.43
N VAL A 48 3.38 1.12 9.33
CA VAL A 48 3.68 0.61 7.98
C VAL A 48 5.12 0.11 7.89
N GLN A 49 6.08 0.86 8.45
CA GLN A 49 7.49 0.46 8.42
C GLN A 49 7.74 -0.85 9.15
N GLN A 50 7.10 -1.09 10.29
CA GLN A 50 7.21 -2.36 11.00
C GLN A 50 6.67 -3.54 10.18
N VAL A 51 5.54 -3.35 9.47
CA VAL A 51 5.04 -4.40 8.55
C VAL A 51 6.07 -4.69 7.46
N VAL A 52 6.64 -3.66 6.84
CA VAL A 52 7.66 -3.81 5.78
C VAL A 52 8.93 -4.47 6.33
N ASP A 53 9.39 -4.08 7.51
CA ASP A 53 10.59 -4.66 8.12
C ASP A 53 10.41 -6.15 8.43
N ILE A 54 9.24 -6.56 8.90
CA ILE A 54 8.91 -7.97 9.13
C ILE A 54 8.75 -8.71 7.79
N ALA A 55 7.96 -8.16 6.89
CA ALA A 55 7.53 -8.83 5.68
C ALA A 55 8.63 -8.92 4.63
N ARG A 56 9.27 -7.79 4.30
CA ARG A 56 10.24 -7.64 3.20
C ARG A 56 11.68 -7.81 3.67
N HIS A 57 12.00 -7.27 4.85
CA HIS A 57 13.37 -7.26 5.39
C HIS A 57 13.66 -8.38 6.38
N GLY A 58 12.66 -9.23 6.70
CA GLY A 58 12.85 -10.44 7.47
C GLY A 58 13.11 -10.24 8.96
N ALA A 59 12.74 -9.07 9.53
CA ALA A 59 12.82 -8.85 10.96
C ALA A 59 11.98 -9.89 11.72
N LYS A 60 12.49 -10.35 12.84
CA LYS A 60 11.79 -11.26 13.75
C LYS A 60 10.68 -10.54 14.51
N VAL A 61 9.72 -11.29 14.98
CA VAL A 61 8.62 -10.75 15.79
C VAL A 61 8.56 -11.38 17.18
N ARG A 62 8.10 -10.60 18.12
CA ARG A 62 7.60 -11.07 19.42
C ARG A 62 6.33 -10.29 19.78
N VAL A 63 5.48 -10.89 20.59
CA VAL A 63 4.29 -10.23 21.13
C VAL A 63 4.59 -9.75 22.55
N SER A 64 4.19 -8.52 22.89
CA SER A 64 4.39 -7.96 24.22
C SER A 64 3.57 -8.72 25.28
N ALA A 65 4.05 -8.77 26.53
CA ALA A 65 3.34 -9.42 27.63
C ALA A 65 1.92 -8.88 27.81
N ALA A 66 1.76 -7.56 27.76
CA ALA A 66 0.43 -6.92 27.89
C ALA A 66 -0.53 -7.30 26.75
N HIS A 67 0.00 -7.49 25.51
CA HIS A 67 -0.82 -7.92 24.39
C HIS A 67 -1.24 -9.39 24.53
N ARG A 68 -0.33 -10.28 24.94
CA ARG A 68 -0.63 -11.68 25.28
C ARG A 68 -1.66 -11.79 26.39
N GLN A 69 -1.47 -11.03 27.47
CA GLN A 69 -2.41 -10.99 28.60
C GLN A 69 -3.80 -10.55 28.17
N SER A 70 -3.89 -9.51 27.31
CA SER A 70 -5.18 -9.06 26.78
C SER A 70 -5.85 -10.15 25.92
N SER A 71 -5.12 -10.88 25.08
CA SER A 71 -5.67 -12.00 24.30
C SER A 71 -6.14 -13.14 25.21
N ALA A 72 -5.34 -13.51 26.19
CA ALA A 72 -5.69 -14.56 27.15
C ALA A 72 -6.94 -14.19 27.99
N ALA A 73 -7.04 -12.95 28.47
CA ALA A 73 -8.21 -12.48 29.18
C ALA A 73 -9.51 -12.53 28.33
N ASN A 74 -9.41 -12.23 27.04
CA ASN A 74 -10.53 -12.38 26.12
C ASN A 74 -10.86 -13.86 25.82
N LEU A 75 -9.88 -14.77 25.84
CA LEU A 75 -10.14 -16.21 25.76
C LEU A 75 -10.90 -16.70 26.99
N GLU A 76 -10.48 -16.31 28.20
CA GLU A 76 -11.19 -16.64 29.45
C GLU A 76 -12.64 -16.11 29.44
N LEU A 77 -12.85 -14.90 28.91
CA LEU A 77 -14.18 -14.33 28.73
C LEU A 77 -15.07 -15.21 27.83
N VAL A 78 -14.51 -15.76 26.74
CA VAL A 78 -15.25 -16.65 25.83
C VAL A 78 -15.60 -17.97 26.52
N LEU A 79 -14.66 -18.57 27.26
CA LEU A 79 -14.89 -19.83 27.97
C LEU A 79 -15.94 -19.66 29.06
N GLU A 80 -15.86 -18.57 29.81
CA GLU A 80 -16.83 -18.26 30.87
C GLU A 80 -18.21 -17.90 30.27
N GLY A 81 -18.23 -17.16 29.18
CA GLY A 81 -19.49 -16.86 28.46
C GLY A 81 -20.22 -18.12 28.03
N ALA A 82 -19.50 -19.16 27.57
CA ALA A 82 -20.10 -20.43 27.23
C ALA A 82 -20.67 -21.15 28.49
N ARG A 83 -19.98 -21.11 29.65
CA ARG A 83 -20.50 -21.66 30.93
C ARG A 83 -21.76 -20.95 31.40
N GLN A 84 -21.87 -19.66 31.11
CA GLN A 84 -23.05 -18.84 31.42
C GLN A 84 -24.13 -18.88 30.32
N GLU A 85 -24.00 -19.79 29.35
CA GLU A 85 -24.95 -20.00 28.25
C GLU A 85 -25.13 -18.77 27.33
N VAL A 86 -24.17 -17.83 27.33
CA VAL A 86 -24.16 -16.73 26.37
C VAL A 86 -24.00 -17.31 24.97
N PRO A 87 -24.89 -16.94 24.01
CA PRO A 87 -24.79 -17.46 22.64
C PRO A 87 -23.59 -16.83 21.93
N ILE A 88 -22.59 -17.64 21.56
CA ILE A 88 -21.33 -17.20 20.96
C ILE A 88 -21.23 -17.77 19.55
N TYR A 89 -21.29 -16.88 18.55
CA TYR A 89 -21.12 -17.21 17.13
C TYR A 89 -19.78 -17.90 16.87
N GLY A 90 -19.83 -19.01 16.12
CA GLY A 90 -18.63 -19.78 15.77
C GLY A 90 -17.99 -20.55 16.92
N PHE A 91 -18.67 -20.65 18.08
CA PHE A 91 -18.22 -21.41 19.24
C PHE A 91 -19.31 -22.36 19.78
N ASN A 92 -20.18 -21.92 20.69
CA ASN A 92 -21.31 -22.75 21.14
C ASN A 92 -22.52 -22.65 20.21
N ARG A 93 -22.46 -21.76 19.24
CA ARG A 93 -23.32 -21.70 18.05
C ARG A 93 -22.47 -21.91 16.81
N GLY A 94 -23.07 -22.36 15.71
CA GLY A 94 -22.42 -22.50 14.41
C GLY A 94 -21.96 -21.17 13.83
N GLY A 95 -21.33 -21.24 12.65
CA GLY A 95 -20.91 -20.07 11.87
C GLY A 95 -21.61 -20.01 10.52
N GLY A 96 -21.61 -18.86 9.87
CA GLY A 96 -22.21 -18.68 8.55
C GLY A 96 -23.68 -19.11 8.50
N ALA A 97 -24.01 -19.96 7.56
CA ALA A 97 -25.36 -20.50 7.38
C ALA A 97 -25.89 -21.30 8.60
N GLU A 98 -24.98 -21.83 9.43
CA GLU A 98 -25.33 -22.63 10.62
C GLU A 98 -25.34 -21.83 11.93
N ARG A 99 -25.37 -20.50 11.89
CA ARG A 99 -25.23 -19.60 13.03
C ARG A 99 -26.21 -19.82 14.19
N GLU A 100 -27.38 -20.41 13.91
CA GLU A 100 -28.40 -20.73 14.93
C GLU A 100 -28.28 -22.16 15.47
N VAL A 101 -27.43 -23.01 14.86
CA VAL A 101 -27.25 -24.39 15.30
C VAL A 101 -26.50 -24.41 16.61
N VAL A 102 -27.07 -25.06 17.62
CA VAL A 102 -26.41 -25.29 18.90
C VAL A 102 -25.33 -26.37 18.72
N ILE A 103 -24.08 -26.03 19.04
CA ILE A 103 -22.94 -26.95 18.95
C ILE A 103 -22.73 -27.68 20.27
N PHE A 104 -22.85 -26.97 21.37
CA PHE A 104 -22.79 -27.51 22.75
C PHE A 104 -23.42 -26.53 23.73
N GLU A 105 -23.69 -27.02 24.93
CA GLU A 105 -24.15 -26.23 26.07
C GLU A 105 -23.29 -26.57 27.30
N GLY A 106 -23.19 -25.64 28.23
CA GLY A 106 -22.43 -25.82 29.49
C GLY A 106 -20.92 -25.58 29.35
N ASP A 107 -20.12 -26.30 30.13
CA ASP A 107 -18.67 -26.07 30.22
C ASP A 107 -17.94 -26.59 28.99
N PRO A 108 -17.27 -25.70 28.21
CA PRO A 108 -16.47 -26.10 27.06
C PRO A 108 -15.24 -26.97 27.40
N LEU A 109 -14.84 -27.03 28.68
CA LEU A 109 -13.72 -27.84 29.16
C LEU A 109 -14.16 -29.15 29.81
N ALA A 110 -15.47 -29.44 29.90
CA ALA A 110 -15.95 -30.76 30.28
C ALA A 110 -15.40 -31.81 29.29
N PRO A 111 -14.96 -33.01 29.76
CA PRO A 111 -14.21 -33.97 28.95
C PRO A 111 -14.81 -34.27 27.57
N GLU A 112 -16.10 -34.60 27.52
CA GLU A 112 -16.79 -34.93 26.28
C GLU A 112 -16.94 -33.71 25.34
N THR A 113 -17.28 -32.54 25.90
CA THR A 113 -17.39 -31.30 25.16
C THR A 113 -16.04 -30.85 24.61
N ALA A 114 -14.99 -30.93 25.43
CA ALA A 114 -13.64 -30.57 25.02
C ALA A 114 -13.13 -31.49 23.90
N GLU A 115 -13.38 -32.78 23.94
CA GLU A 115 -13.03 -33.73 22.89
C GLU A 115 -13.75 -33.36 21.56
N LEU A 116 -15.06 -33.13 21.63
CA LEU A 116 -15.85 -32.68 20.47
C LEU A 116 -15.28 -31.39 19.83
N LEU A 117 -15.01 -30.38 20.68
CA LEU A 117 -14.52 -29.08 20.22
C LEU A 117 -13.12 -29.14 19.62
N VAL A 118 -12.22 -29.88 20.27
CA VAL A 118 -10.85 -30.11 19.75
C VAL A 118 -10.87 -30.86 18.44
N GLN A 119 -11.71 -31.92 18.31
CA GLN A 119 -11.88 -32.65 17.06
C GLN A 119 -12.39 -31.72 15.94
N ARG A 120 -13.48 -31.01 16.22
CA ARG A 120 -14.10 -30.07 15.27
C ARG A 120 -13.11 -28.99 14.82
N ARG A 121 -12.30 -28.46 15.74
CA ARG A 121 -11.27 -27.46 15.47
C ARG A 121 -10.15 -28.00 14.60
N TYR A 122 -9.63 -29.19 14.95
CA TYR A 122 -8.56 -29.84 14.22
C TYR A 122 -8.99 -30.18 12.78
N ASP A 123 -10.19 -30.72 12.61
CA ASP A 123 -10.73 -31.06 11.28
C ASP A 123 -10.99 -29.80 10.45
N GLY A 124 -11.49 -28.72 11.08
CA GLY A 124 -11.65 -27.44 10.41
C GLY A 124 -10.32 -26.89 9.88
N PHE A 125 -9.25 -26.94 10.65
CA PHE A 125 -7.91 -26.52 10.22
C PHE A 125 -7.36 -27.44 9.12
N ARG A 126 -7.54 -28.74 9.24
CA ARG A 126 -7.00 -29.73 8.32
C ARG A 126 -7.71 -29.75 6.96
N LEU A 127 -9.04 -29.62 6.96
CA LEU A 127 -9.87 -29.84 5.76
C LEU A 127 -10.25 -28.56 5.04
N THR A 128 -10.65 -27.54 5.77
CA THR A 128 -11.26 -26.33 5.19
C THR A 128 -10.68 -25.05 5.75
N GLY A 129 -9.82 -25.15 6.78
CA GLY A 129 -9.31 -24.01 7.51
C GLY A 129 -10.35 -23.23 8.32
N VAL A 130 -11.64 -23.52 8.17
CA VAL A 130 -12.75 -22.85 8.84
C VAL A 130 -13.69 -23.88 9.48
N HIS A 131 -14.47 -23.45 10.44
CA HIS A 131 -15.41 -24.28 11.16
C HIS A 131 -16.64 -24.56 10.34
N GLY A 132 -17.00 -25.80 10.29
CA GLY A 132 -18.23 -26.36 9.77
C GLY A 132 -19.37 -25.38 9.52
N GLY A 133 -19.54 -25.01 8.30
CA GLY A 133 -20.64 -24.25 7.74
C GLY A 133 -20.98 -24.77 6.37
N GLY A 134 -20.38 -25.88 5.97
CA GLY A 134 -20.70 -26.55 4.70
C GLY A 134 -20.01 -25.96 3.46
N GLU A 135 -19.42 -24.79 3.51
CA GLU A 135 -18.62 -24.24 2.41
C GLU A 135 -17.12 -24.35 2.69
N GLN A 136 -16.36 -24.73 1.66
CA GLN A 136 -14.91 -24.89 1.75
C GLN A 136 -14.21 -23.57 1.38
N HIS A 137 -13.31 -23.10 2.23
CA HIS A 137 -12.53 -21.88 2.02
C HIS A 137 -11.08 -22.23 1.67
N THR A 138 -10.88 -22.91 0.54
CA THR A 138 -9.54 -23.38 0.13
C THR A 138 -8.83 -22.46 -0.86
N GLY A 139 -9.52 -21.45 -1.39
CA GLY A 139 -8.99 -20.56 -2.41
C GLY A 139 -8.88 -21.19 -3.80
N LEU A 140 -8.68 -20.34 -4.80
CA LEU A 140 -8.51 -20.69 -6.21
C LEU A 140 -7.46 -19.76 -6.86
N GLY A 141 -7.09 -20.09 -8.10
CA GLY A 141 -6.23 -19.26 -8.94
C GLY A 141 -4.73 -19.49 -8.70
N PRO A 142 -3.88 -18.54 -9.16
CA PRO A 142 -2.45 -18.70 -9.01
C PRO A 142 -2.05 -18.60 -7.53
N GLU A 143 -0.94 -19.23 -7.20
CA GLU A 143 -0.29 -19.09 -5.89
C GLU A 143 0.20 -17.65 -5.71
N VAL A 144 0.23 -17.18 -4.47
CA VAL A 144 0.87 -15.91 -4.12
C VAL A 144 2.38 -16.07 -4.23
N ALA A 145 2.97 -15.43 -5.23
CA ALA A 145 4.39 -15.58 -5.52
C ALA A 145 5.29 -14.90 -4.47
N ASP A 146 4.88 -13.77 -3.94
CA ASP A 146 5.72 -12.93 -3.09
C ASP A 146 5.69 -13.35 -1.63
N GLU A 147 6.83 -13.82 -1.09
CA GLU A 147 6.97 -14.19 0.35
C GLU A 147 6.53 -13.04 1.27
N GLU A 148 6.83 -11.79 0.89
CA GLU A 148 6.49 -10.61 1.70
C GLU A 148 5.00 -10.47 1.98
N VAL A 149 4.13 -10.89 1.04
CA VAL A 149 2.67 -10.82 1.21
C VAL A 149 2.19 -11.75 2.30
N ILE A 150 2.67 -12.99 2.30
CA ILE A 150 2.29 -13.99 3.32
C ILE A 150 2.83 -13.60 4.70
N ARG A 151 4.05 -13.10 4.77
CA ARG A 151 4.65 -12.60 6.01
C ARG A 151 3.91 -11.39 6.56
N ALA A 152 3.47 -10.46 5.70
CA ALA A 152 2.66 -9.33 6.09
C ALA A 152 1.31 -9.77 6.68
N GLN A 153 0.62 -10.74 6.03
CA GLN A 153 -0.61 -11.35 6.55
C GLN A 153 -0.39 -11.91 7.97
N MET A 154 0.62 -12.76 8.17
CA MET A 154 0.91 -13.37 9.46
C MET A 154 1.22 -12.32 10.55
N ALA A 155 1.98 -11.26 10.21
CA ALA A 155 2.32 -10.18 11.14
C ALA A 155 1.09 -9.36 11.55
N VAL A 156 0.21 -9.03 10.61
CA VAL A 156 -1.05 -8.29 10.88
C VAL A 156 -2.00 -9.15 11.72
N THR A 157 -2.11 -10.46 11.43
CA THR A 157 -2.89 -11.41 12.25
C THR A 157 -2.43 -11.39 13.71
N LEU A 158 -1.11 -11.50 13.95
CA LEU A 158 -0.55 -11.46 15.31
C LEU A 158 -0.83 -10.13 16.02
N ASN A 159 -0.82 -9.01 15.30
CA ASN A 159 -1.09 -7.70 15.91
C ASN A 159 -2.58 -7.53 16.29
N ARG A 160 -3.50 -8.21 15.60
CA ARG A 160 -4.97 -8.08 15.79
C ARG A 160 -5.57 -9.00 16.85
N MET A 161 -4.85 -10.01 17.33
CA MET A 161 -5.37 -11.05 18.22
C MET A 161 -5.94 -10.54 19.56
N ARG A 162 -5.78 -9.26 19.86
CA ARG A 162 -6.13 -8.66 21.16
C ARG A 162 -7.62 -8.82 21.53
N TYR A 163 -8.50 -8.71 20.55
CA TYR A 163 -9.97 -8.72 20.74
C TYR A 163 -10.64 -10.00 20.25
N SER A 164 -9.86 -11.03 19.97
CA SER A 164 -10.40 -12.31 19.48
C SER A 164 -10.24 -13.47 20.46
N GLY A 165 -9.45 -13.29 21.50
CA GLY A 165 -9.14 -14.39 22.44
C GLY A 165 -8.37 -15.53 21.79
N MET A 166 -7.37 -15.23 20.97
CA MET A 166 -6.61 -16.26 20.25
C MET A 166 -5.89 -17.19 21.22
N ASN A 167 -5.99 -18.49 20.97
CA ASN A 167 -5.33 -19.52 21.75
C ASN A 167 -3.80 -19.31 21.79
N PRO A 168 -3.15 -19.34 22.97
CA PRO A 168 -1.72 -19.10 23.12
C PRO A 168 -0.83 -19.99 22.25
N ALA A 169 -1.15 -21.27 22.08
CA ALA A 169 -0.35 -22.18 21.26
C ALA A 169 -0.39 -21.82 19.78
N LEU A 170 -1.53 -21.30 19.26
CA LEU A 170 -1.61 -20.75 17.92
C LEU A 170 -0.70 -19.53 17.77
N VAL A 171 -0.74 -18.62 18.74
CA VAL A 171 0.11 -17.42 18.75
C VAL A 171 1.59 -17.80 18.72
N ASP A 172 2.00 -18.74 19.57
CA ASP A 172 3.40 -19.14 19.67
C ASP A 172 3.90 -19.82 18.39
N LEU A 173 3.10 -20.73 17.82
CA LEU A 173 3.47 -21.37 16.56
C LEU A 173 3.50 -20.37 15.39
N LEU A 174 2.56 -19.45 15.31
CA LEU A 174 2.53 -18.43 14.24
C LEU A 174 3.76 -17.50 14.33
N ILE A 175 4.17 -17.10 15.54
CA ILE A 175 5.41 -16.35 15.77
C ILE A 175 6.62 -17.17 15.32
N ALA A 176 6.69 -18.44 15.69
CA ALA A 176 7.81 -19.31 15.34
C ALA A 176 7.90 -19.52 13.82
N MET A 177 6.78 -19.81 13.15
CA MET A 177 6.72 -19.97 11.69
C MET A 177 7.21 -18.69 10.98
N LEU A 178 6.75 -17.52 11.43
CA LEU A 178 7.16 -16.25 10.84
C LEU A 178 8.66 -15.98 11.04
N ASN A 179 9.20 -16.30 12.21
CA ASN A 179 10.61 -16.10 12.56
C ASN A 179 11.55 -17.09 11.86
N GLU A 180 11.09 -18.31 11.60
CA GLU A 180 11.82 -19.34 10.85
C GLU A 180 11.66 -19.21 9.32
N ARG A 181 10.86 -18.24 8.84
CA ARG A 181 10.53 -18.04 7.42
C ARG A 181 9.84 -19.26 6.82
N ILE A 182 8.86 -19.80 7.54
CA ILE A 182 7.91 -20.77 7.02
C ILE A 182 6.73 -19.98 6.46
N ALA A 183 6.67 -19.84 5.15
CA ALA A 183 5.60 -19.13 4.43
C ALA A 183 4.65 -20.15 3.79
N PRO A 184 3.41 -20.31 4.28
CA PRO A 184 2.43 -21.20 3.67
C PRO A 184 2.16 -20.86 2.19
N VAL A 185 1.94 -21.89 1.37
CA VAL A 185 1.46 -21.72 -0.01
C VAL A 185 -0.01 -21.30 0.06
N VAL A 186 -0.28 -20.10 -0.45
CA VAL A 186 -1.58 -19.47 -0.41
C VAL A 186 -2.07 -19.20 -1.83
N LEU A 187 -3.31 -19.57 -2.14
CA LEU A 187 -3.94 -19.21 -3.40
C LEU A 187 -4.49 -17.78 -3.34
N SER A 188 -4.30 -17.03 -4.44
CA SER A 188 -4.54 -15.59 -4.45
C SER A 188 -6.01 -15.18 -4.42
N ARG A 189 -6.95 -16.08 -4.75
CA ARG A 189 -8.40 -15.85 -4.82
C ARG A 189 -9.12 -16.69 -3.79
N GLY A 190 -10.28 -16.26 -3.34
CA GLY A 190 -11.11 -16.98 -2.37
C GLY A 190 -11.50 -16.11 -1.16
N THR A 191 -11.46 -14.79 -1.34
CA THR A 191 -12.05 -13.82 -0.42
C THR A 191 -12.84 -12.80 -1.21
N ASP A 192 -13.99 -12.47 -0.68
CA ASP A 192 -14.92 -11.47 -1.24
C ASP A 192 -14.96 -10.17 -0.41
N GLY A 193 -14.30 -10.16 0.76
CA GLY A 193 -14.25 -9.02 1.67
C GLY A 193 -15.00 -9.20 2.99
N GLY A 194 -15.65 -10.36 3.18
CA GLY A 194 -16.21 -10.79 4.47
C GLY A 194 -15.18 -11.47 5.39
N GLY A 195 -13.90 -11.13 5.25
CA GLY A 195 -12.74 -11.76 5.84
C GLY A 195 -11.91 -12.50 4.78
N ASP A 196 -10.59 -12.60 4.98
CA ASP A 196 -9.69 -13.31 4.07
C ASP A 196 -9.66 -14.83 4.37
N LEU A 197 -10.84 -15.46 4.36
CA LEU A 197 -11.08 -16.80 4.91
C LEU A 197 -10.22 -17.88 4.26
N ALA A 198 -10.10 -17.88 2.93
CA ALA A 198 -9.31 -18.89 2.22
C ALA A 198 -7.80 -18.73 2.46
N GLN A 199 -7.30 -17.49 2.51
CA GLN A 199 -5.90 -17.20 2.75
C GLN A 199 -5.52 -17.53 4.21
N ASP A 200 -6.41 -17.26 5.16
CA ASP A 200 -6.23 -17.67 6.56
C ASP A 200 -6.33 -19.20 6.73
N ALA A 201 -7.17 -19.86 5.94
CA ALA A 201 -7.30 -21.32 5.94
C ALA A 201 -5.97 -22.00 5.60
N ALA A 202 -5.25 -21.50 4.59
CA ALA A 202 -3.94 -22.06 4.19
C ALA A 202 -2.91 -21.93 5.33
N VAL A 203 -2.88 -20.80 6.04
CA VAL A 203 -1.98 -20.62 7.20
C VAL A 203 -2.32 -21.60 8.32
N ARG A 204 -3.62 -21.74 8.65
CA ARG A 204 -4.08 -22.68 9.69
C ARG A 204 -3.81 -24.14 9.35
N ALA A 205 -4.00 -24.53 8.08
CA ALA A 205 -3.68 -25.88 7.61
C ALA A 205 -2.18 -26.19 7.80
N ALA A 206 -1.29 -25.25 7.47
CA ALA A 206 0.14 -25.42 7.69
C ALA A 206 0.49 -25.60 9.17
N MET A 207 -0.23 -24.95 10.09
CA MET A 207 -0.01 -25.08 11.55
C MET A 207 -0.33 -26.49 12.08
N VAL A 208 -1.23 -27.23 11.44
CA VAL A 208 -1.50 -28.64 11.77
C VAL A 208 -0.69 -29.62 10.89
N GLY A 209 0.28 -29.10 10.13
CA GLY A 209 1.21 -29.88 9.31
C GLY A 209 0.62 -30.37 7.99
N VAL A 210 -0.42 -29.70 7.48
CA VAL A 210 -1.10 -30.03 6.22
C VAL A 210 -0.81 -28.95 5.18
N GLY A 211 -0.76 -29.35 3.90
CA GLY A 211 -0.44 -28.47 2.79
C GLY A 211 1.06 -28.29 2.58
N GLU A 212 1.40 -27.33 1.75
CA GLU A 212 2.77 -26.99 1.38
C GLU A 212 3.15 -25.59 1.87
N VAL A 213 4.44 -25.40 2.05
CA VAL A 213 5.04 -24.14 2.48
C VAL A 213 6.35 -23.88 1.74
N HIS A 214 6.80 -22.64 1.76
CA HIS A 214 8.18 -22.31 1.43
C HIS A 214 8.96 -22.09 2.73
N LEU A 215 9.94 -22.94 3.00
CA LEU A 215 10.91 -22.72 4.06
C LEU A 215 12.12 -22.00 3.49
N ARG A 216 12.30 -20.73 3.83
CA ARG A 216 13.42 -19.90 3.33
C ARG A 216 13.55 -19.94 1.80
N GLY A 217 12.43 -19.98 1.09
CA GLY A 217 12.36 -20.04 -0.37
C GLY A 217 12.27 -21.45 -0.97
N GLN A 218 12.48 -22.52 -0.19
CA GLN A 218 12.38 -23.91 -0.68
C GLN A 218 11.00 -24.51 -0.40
N ARG A 219 10.34 -25.00 -1.43
CA ARG A 219 9.02 -25.64 -1.33
C ARG A 219 9.11 -27.01 -0.71
N MET A 220 8.27 -27.30 0.26
CA MET A 220 8.15 -28.61 0.91
C MET A 220 6.81 -28.76 1.63
N SER A 221 6.53 -29.94 2.19
CA SER A 221 5.33 -30.10 3.01
C SER A 221 5.44 -29.29 4.31
N ALA A 222 4.30 -28.80 4.81
CA ALA A 222 4.25 -28.05 6.07
C ALA A 222 4.81 -28.86 7.24
N ARG A 223 4.50 -30.17 7.30
CA ARG A 223 5.04 -31.08 8.33
C ARG A 223 6.56 -31.18 8.27
N GLN A 224 7.12 -31.31 7.08
CA GLN A 224 8.58 -31.38 6.90
C GLN A 224 9.24 -30.06 7.32
N ALA A 225 8.70 -28.91 6.93
CA ALA A 225 9.24 -27.61 7.30
C ALA A 225 9.24 -27.37 8.82
N LEU A 226 8.14 -27.69 9.49
CA LEU A 226 8.04 -27.61 10.96
C LEU A 226 9.09 -28.51 11.62
N THR A 227 9.20 -29.78 11.20
CA THR A 227 10.18 -30.71 11.76
C THR A 227 11.63 -30.26 11.52
N THR A 228 11.94 -29.76 10.32
CA THR A 228 13.28 -29.25 9.97
C THR A 228 13.70 -28.06 10.85
N THR A 229 12.75 -27.25 11.27
CA THR A 229 13.01 -26.09 12.14
C THR A 229 12.88 -26.40 13.64
N GLY A 230 12.67 -27.68 14.02
CA GLY A 230 12.48 -28.11 15.40
C GLY A 230 11.10 -27.75 15.97
N LEU A 231 10.18 -27.30 15.13
CA LEU A 231 8.80 -27.01 15.53
C LEU A 231 7.92 -28.26 15.40
N ARG A 232 6.81 -28.26 16.13
CA ARG A 232 5.81 -29.32 16.05
C ARG A 232 4.49 -28.77 15.52
N PRO A 233 3.80 -29.52 14.64
CA PRO A 233 2.43 -29.19 14.28
C PRO A 233 1.54 -29.14 15.53
N LEU A 234 0.48 -28.34 15.49
CA LEU A 234 -0.55 -28.39 16.52
C LEU A 234 -1.20 -29.77 16.53
N GLU A 235 -1.32 -30.30 17.73
CA GLU A 235 -1.92 -31.60 17.98
C GLU A 235 -3.39 -31.47 18.37
N LYS A 236 -4.15 -32.53 18.19
CA LYS A 236 -5.56 -32.65 18.55
C LYS A 236 -5.74 -32.78 20.07
N THR A 237 -5.33 -31.77 20.84
CA THR A 237 -5.46 -31.71 22.29
C THR A 237 -5.88 -30.33 22.77
N VAL A 238 -6.49 -30.26 23.96
CA VAL A 238 -6.88 -28.99 24.59
C VAL A 238 -5.67 -28.07 24.79
N ASN A 239 -4.52 -28.61 25.14
CA ASN A 239 -3.30 -27.83 25.39
C ASN A 239 -2.57 -27.39 24.13
N SER A 240 -2.94 -27.91 22.96
CA SER A 240 -2.34 -27.59 21.69
C SER A 240 -3.29 -26.74 20.84
N ILE A 241 -4.21 -27.35 20.09
CA ILE A 241 -5.13 -26.59 19.23
C ILE A 241 -6.22 -25.83 20.03
N GLY A 242 -6.55 -26.31 21.24
CA GLY A 242 -7.54 -25.72 22.12
C GLY A 242 -8.98 -26.01 21.74
N VAL A 243 -9.91 -25.65 22.61
CA VAL A 243 -11.35 -25.73 22.35
C VAL A 243 -11.86 -24.53 21.54
N TYR A 244 -11.18 -23.39 21.59
CA TYR A 244 -11.48 -22.16 20.86
C TYR A 244 -10.20 -21.59 20.21
N ALA A 245 -10.26 -21.27 18.94
CA ALA A 245 -9.09 -20.75 18.23
C ALA A 245 -8.92 -19.23 18.39
N GLY A 246 -10.02 -18.48 18.47
CA GLY A 246 -9.98 -17.02 18.46
C GLY A 246 -9.47 -16.41 17.16
N TRP A 247 -9.51 -17.17 16.09
CA TRP A 247 -9.05 -16.75 14.77
C TRP A 247 -10.23 -16.80 13.80
N GLY A 248 -10.90 -15.69 13.60
CA GLY A 248 -12.07 -15.64 12.71
C GLY A 248 -12.19 -14.29 11.99
N GLY A 249 -12.53 -14.35 10.72
CA GLY A 249 -13.01 -13.21 9.93
C GLY A 249 -12.06 -12.02 9.76
N HIS A 250 -10.74 -12.21 9.80
CA HIS A 250 -9.80 -11.11 9.63
C HIS A 250 -9.52 -10.81 8.15
N ASN A 251 -9.27 -9.54 7.82
CA ASN A 251 -8.74 -9.12 6.52
C ASN A 251 -7.21 -8.96 6.53
N SER A 252 -6.50 -9.83 7.22
CA SER A 252 -5.06 -9.69 7.43
C SER A 252 -4.24 -9.85 6.15
N TYR A 253 -4.70 -10.62 5.18
CA TYR A 253 -4.08 -10.77 3.87
C TYR A 253 -4.22 -9.49 3.04
N THR A 254 -5.42 -8.94 2.95
CA THR A 254 -5.70 -7.68 2.26
C THR A 254 -4.96 -6.51 2.90
N ASP A 255 -5.02 -6.39 4.24
CA ASP A 255 -4.43 -5.28 4.96
C ASP A 255 -2.89 -5.36 5.03
N GLY A 256 -2.34 -6.57 5.05
CA GLY A 256 -0.90 -6.79 4.89
C GLY A 256 -0.40 -6.27 3.54
N GLN A 257 -1.11 -6.59 2.46
CA GLN A 257 -0.81 -6.04 1.13
C GLN A 257 -1.02 -4.53 1.05
N ALA A 258 -2.05 -3.99 1.72
CA ALA A 258 -2.27 -2.55 1.78
C ALA A 258 -1.14 -1.82 2.54
N ALA A 259 -0.50 -2.46 3.52
CA ALA A 259 0.67 -1.89 4.18
C ALA A 259 1.89 -1.83 3.24
N LEU A 260 2.13 -2.87 2.46
CA LEU A 260 3.15 -2.87 1.40
C LEU A 260 2.84 -1.82 0.33
N LEU A 261 1.57 -1.73 -0.12
CA LEU A 261 1.09 -0.70 -1.04
C LEU A 261 1.38 0.71 -0.54
N VAL A 262 1.05 1.03 0.71
CA VAL A 262 1.27 2.37 1.28
C VAL A 262 2.75 2.72 1.34
N HIS A 263 3.61 1.76 1.63
CA HIS A 263 5.06 1.97 1.59
C HIS A 263 5.55 2.27 0.16
N ASP A 264 5.17 1.44 -0.80
CA ASP A 264 5.62 1.57 -2.19
C ASP A 264 5.03 2.81 -2.87
N ALA A 265 3.77 3.15 -2.55
CA ALA A 265 3.12 4.38 -2.99
C ALA A 265 3.87 5.64 -2.54
N LYS A 266 4.36 5.65 -1.28
CA LYS A 266 5.18 6.78 -0.80
C LYS A 266 6.45 6.93 -1.60
N GLN A 267 7.16 5.84 -1.85
CA GLN A 267 8.39 5.84 -2.64
C GLN A 267 8.13 6.32 -4.06
N THR A 268 7.06 5.85 -4.69
CA THR A 268 6.63 6.27 -6.04
C THR A 268 6.30 7.76 -6.09
N LEU A 269 5.55 8.28 -5.12
CA LEU A 269 5.24 9.71 -5.05
C LEU A 269 6.48 10.58 -4.79
N ASP A 270 7.40 10.12 -3.94
CA ASP A 270 8.67 10.81 -3.66
C ASP A 270 9.55 10.88 -4.90
N TRP A 271 9.68 9.78 -5.64
CA TRP A 271 10.39 9.74 -6.91
C TRP A 271 9.70 10.59 -7.98
N GLY A 272 8.38 10.55 -8.06
CA GLY A 272 7.62 11.39 -8.97
C GLY A 272 7.92 12.87 -8.79
N ASP A 273 7.99 13.34 -7.54
CA ASP A 273 8.33 14.74 -7.25
C ASP A 273 9.76 15.11 -7.59
N LEU A 274 10.70 14.20 -7.32
CA LEU A 274 12.11 14.44 -7.60
C LEU A 274 12.39 14.42 -9.12
N VAL A 275 11.87 13.43 -9.83
CA VAL A 275 12.02 13.33 -11.29
C VAL A 275 11.30 14.46 -12.00
N PHE A 276 10.11 14.87 -11.54
CA PHE A 276 9.44 16.05 -12.06
C PHE A 276 10.29 17.32 -11.90
N ALA A 277 10.93 17.52 -10.73
CA ALA A 277 11.85 18.65 -10.55
C ALA A 277 13.03 18.57 -11.51
N MET A 278 13.57 17.37 -11.78
CA MET A 278 14.61 17.16 -12.78
C MET A 278 14.12 17.44 -14.20
N SER A 279 12.87 17.09 -14.53
CA SER A 279 12.22 17.45 -15.81
C SER A 279 12.06 18.95 -15.96
N MET A 280 11.69 19.67 -14.90
CA MET A 280 11.66 21.15 -14.91
C MET A 280 13.04 21.75 -15.22
N LEU A 281 14.10 21.21 -14.62
CA LEU A 281 15.46 21.62 -14.91
C LEU A 281 15.85 21.31 -16.36
N GLY A 282 15.52 20.13 -16.85
CA GLY A 282 15.79 19.74 -18.23
C GLY A 282 15.07 20.63 -19.26
N LEU A 283 13.79 20.94 -19.03
CA LEU A 283 13.01 21.81 -19.93
C LEU A 283 13.44 23.29 -19.84
N ASN A 284 14.03 23.73 -18.75
CA ASN A 284 14.17 25.15 -18.36
C ASN A 284 12.81 25.79 -18.02
N SER A 285 12.04 25.08 -17.20
CA SER A 285 10.63 25.36 -16.88
C SER A 285 10.47 26.56 -15.94
N SER A 286 9.33 27.25 -16.04
CA SER A 286 8.98 28.34 -15.13
C SER A 286 8.52 27.84 -13.75
N VAL A 287 9.08 28.40 -12.69
CA VAL A 287 8.67 28.14 -11.30
C VAL A 287 7.45 28.96 -10.85
N ASN A 288 6.94 29.85 -11.70
CA ASN A 288 5.85 30.78 -11.35
C ASN A 288 4.61 30.06 -10.78
N PRO A 289 4.11 28.93 -11.35
CA PRO A 289 2.93 28.25 -10.84
C PRO A 289 3.09 27.72 -9.41
N LEU A 290 4.31 27.47 -8.98
CA LEU A 290 4.63 26.90 -7.66
C LEU A 290 4.74 27.98 -6.58
N THR A 291 4.85 29.26 -6.96
CA THR A 291 5.11 30.36 -6.02
C THR A 291 3.92 30.62 -5.06
N ALA A 292 4.21 31.32 -3.99
CA ALA A 292 3.21 31.59 -2.95
C ALA A 292 2.02 32.44 -3.45
N VAL A 293 2.20 33.25 -4.50
CA VAL A 293 1.13 34.14 -4.97
C VAL A 293 -0.05 33.35 -5.54
N PRO A 294 0.08 32.54 -6.61
CA PRO A 294 -1.03 31.75 -7.13
C PRO A 294 -1.53 30.72 -6.09
N GLN A 295 -0.64 30.15 -5.32
CA GLN A 295 -0.99 29.11 -4.33
C GLN A 295 -1.83 29.67 -3.17
N ASN A 296 -1.58 30.88 -2.70
CA ASN A 296 -2.35 31.48 -1.60
C ASN A 296 -3.72 32.02 -2.04
N ILE A 297 -3.89 32.33 -3.31
CA ILE A 297 -5.20 32.73 -3.88
C ILE A 297 -6.16 31.54 -3.88
N ARG A 298 -5.64 30.34 -4.13
CA ARG A 298 -6.39 29.09 -4.16
C ARG A 298 -5.87 28.14 -3.08
N ALA A 299 -6.44 28.19 -1.88
CA ALA A 299 -5.87 27.60 -0.67
C ALA A 299 -6.24 26.12 -0.47
N PHE A 300 -5.93 25.25 -1.42
CA PHE A 300 -5.99 23.79 -1.25
C PHE A 300 -4.76 23.32 -0.47
N PRO A 301 -4.95 22.71 0.71
CA PRO A 301 -3.83 22.46 1.63
C PRO A 301 -2.73 21.57 1.04
N PHE A 302 -3.10 20.45 0.41
CA PHE A 302 -2.14 19.49 -0.15
C PHE A 302 -1.49 20.01 -1.43
N VAL A 303 -2.24 20.72 -2.28
CA VAL A 303 -1.71 21.39 -3.47
C VAL A 303 -0.66 22.43 -3.09
N ASN A 304 -0.94 23.26 -2.10
CA ASN A 304 -0.02 24.29 -1.61
C ASN A 304 1.19 23.68 -0.90
N TRP A 305 1.01 22.55 -0.22
CA TRP A 305 2.12 21.79 0.37
C TRP A 305 3.02 21.24 -0.74
N GLN A 306 2.42 20.64 -1.77
CA GLN A 306 3.14 20.08 -2.91
C GLN A 306 3.97 21.15 -3.65
N ALA A 307 3.39 22.31 -3.94
CA ALA A 307 4.10 23.41 -4.57
C ALA A 307 5.32 23.86 -3.73
N ARG A 308 5.16 24.02 -2.41
CA ARG A 308 6.28 24.35 -1.52
C ARG A 308 7.34 23.27 -1.46
N ARG A 309 6.94 21.99 -1.51
CA ARG A 309 7.87 20.86 -1.56
C ARG A 309 8.74 20.93 -2.80
N LEU A 310 8.14 21.16 -3.98
CA LEU A 310 8.87 21.30 -5.24
C LEU A 310 9.82 22.49 -5.22
N LEU A 311 9.39 23.65 -4.72
CA LEU A 311 10.28 24.81 -4.54
C LEU A 311 11.48 24.50 -3.62
N ASN A 312 11.28 23.67 -2.58
CA ASN A 312 12.37 23.25 -1.71
C ASN A 312 13.33 22.26 -2.40
N ILE A 313 12.82 21.36 -3.24
CA ILE A 313 13.63 20.45 -4.05
C ILE A 313 14.48 21.23 -5.05
N LEU A 314 13.90 22.24 -5.69
CA LEU A 314 14.54 23.09 -6.71
C LEU A 314 15.38 24.22 -6.12
N ARG A 315 15.42 24.40 -4.80
CA ARG A 315 16.15 25.52 -4.18
C ARG A 315 17.62 25.52 -4.56
N GLY A 316 18.13 26.69 -4.97
CA GLY A 316 19.50 26.89 -5.41
C GLY A 316 19.76 26.40 -6.83
N SER A 317 18.71 26.10 -7.61
CA SER A 317 18.83 25.81 -9.03
C SER A 317 18.80 27.08 -9.88
N TYR A 318 19.32 26.98 -11.06
CA TYR A 318 19.35 28.06 -12.06
C TYR A 318 17.94 28.54 -12.50
N LEU A 319 16.89 27.77 -12.20
CA LEU A 319 15.50 28.17 -12.51
C LEU A 319 15.05 29.44 -11.77
N PHE A 320 15.76 29.85 -10.72
CA PHE A 320 15.49 31.08 -9.98
C PHE A 320 16.39 32.25 -10.42
N GLU A 321 17.33 32.00 -11.31
CA GLU A 321 18.26 33.02 -11.80
C GLU A 321 17.74 33.66 -13.09
N LEU A 322 18.17 34.91 -13.34
CA LEU A 322 18.03 35.58 -14.63
C LEU A 322 19.23 35.18 -15.49
N GLU A 323 18.98 34.33 -16.47
CA GLU A 323 20.00 34.01 -17.49
C GLU A 323 19.82 34.97 -18.65
N LEU A 324 20.83 35.75 -18.92
CA LEU A 324 20.89 36.65 -20.08
C LEU A 324 21.39 35.86 -21.30
N ASP A 325 20.86 36.15 -22.47
CA ASP A 325 21.42 35.64 -23.73
C ASP A 325 22.85 36.23 -23.88
N PRO A 326 23.90 35.42 -23.98
CA PRO A 326 25.25 35.92 -24.18
C PRO A 326 25.40 36.78 -25.47
N ASN A 327 24.55 36.51 -26.46
CA ASN A 327 24.54 37.23 -27.75
C ASN A 327 23.61 38.46 -27.76
N ASN A 328 22.67 38.54 -26.85
CA ASN A 328 21.78 39.66 -26.62
C ASN A 328 21.53 39.87 -25.13
N PRO A 329 22.43 40.57 -24.41
CA PRO A 329 22.32 40.77 -22.98
C PRO A 329 21.06 41.50 -22.50
N GLU A 330 20.34 42.14 -23.42
CA GLU A 330 19.06 42.81 -23.14
C GLU A 330 17.86 41.85 -23.25
N ASP A 331 18.02 40.72 -23.92
CA ASP A 331 16.96 39.73 -24.07
C ASP A 331 16.95 38.71 -22.95
N THR A 332 16.17 39.01 -21.93
CA THR A 332 15.91 38.06 -20.81
C THR A 332 14.91 36.97 -21.18
N HIS A 333 14.33 36.98 -22.38
CA HIS A 333 13.27 36.06 -22.82
C HIS A 333 13.78 34.91 -23.69
N GLY A 334 15.03 35.00 -24.21
CA GLY A 334 15.51 34.11 -25.26
C GLY A 334 15.67 32.65 -24.95
N GLN A 335 15.59 32.22 -23.68
CA GLN A 335 15.86 30.82 -23.29
C GLN A 335 14.78 30.17 -22.44
N ARG A 336 13.71 30.88 -22.12
CA ARG A 336 12.60 30.31 -21.28
C ARG A 336 11.26 30.74 -21.84
N LEU A 337 10.32 29.78 -21.94
CA LEU A 337 8.95 30.06 -22.34
C LEU A 337 8.24 30.95 -21.30
N LEU A 338 7.37 31.82 -21.74
CA LEU A 338 6.50 32.62 -20.87
C LEU A 338 5.58 31.70 -20.03
N GLN A 339 5.09 30.64 -20.64
CA GLN A 339 4.28 29.62 -19.99
C GLN A 339 4.63 28.24 -20.54
N ASP A 340 4.82 27.28 -19.62
CA ASP A 340 5.03 25.88 -19.96
C ASP A 340 3.71 25.18 -20.34
N PRO A 341 3.77 23.99 -20.96
CA PRO A 341 2.61 23.12 -21.13
C PRO A 341 1.92 22.78 -19.79
N LEU A 342 0.65 22.44 -19.81
CA LEU A 342 -0.13 22.09 -18.62
C LEU A 342 0.49 20.91 -17.85
N SER A 343 1.13 19.97 -18.54
CA SER A 343 1.82 18.84 -17.91
C SER A 343 2.92 19.26 -16.92
N TYR A 344 3.46 20.47 -17.04
CA TYR A 344 4.38 21.11 -16.09
C TYR A 344 3.64 22.03 -15.12
N ARG A 345 2.78 22.91 -15.63
CA ARG A 345 2.14 23.95 -14.82
C ARG A 345 1.18 23.44 -13.75
N ASP A 346 0.45 22.36 -14.04
CA ASP A 346 -0.59 21.84 -13.15
C ASP A 346 -0.13 20.64 -12.29
N TYR A 347 1.16 20.31 -12.31
CA TYR A 347 1.67 19.18 -11.55
C TYR A 347 1.33 19.26 -10.06
N SER A 348 1.50 20.44 -9.42
CA SER A 348 1.15 20.59 -8.00
C SER A 348 -0.34 20.42 -7.74
N GLN A 349 -1.21 20.71 -8.70
CA GLN A 349 -2.65 20.51 -8.59
C GLN A 349 -2.99 19.01 -8.56
N ARG A 350 -2.41 18.24 -9.49
CA ARG A 350 -2.68 16.81 -9.67
C ARG A 350 -1.98 15.99 -8.58
N ASN A 351 -0.68 16.19 -8.42
CA ASN A 351 0.09 15.39 -7.47
C ASN A 351 -0.21 15.76 -6.00
N GLY A 352 -0.59 17.00 -5.72
CA GLY A 352 -1.13 17.39 -4.41
C GLY A 352 -2.40 16.63 -4.06
N SER A 353 -3.27 16.37 -5.04
CA SER A 353 -4.46 15.51 -4.86
C SER A 353 -4.08 14.04 -4.59
N ALA A 354 -3.05 13.52 -5.29
CA ALA A 354 -2.55 12.16 -5.03
C ALA A 354 -1.97 12.03 -3.61
N TRP A 355 -1.23 13.04 -3.13
CA TRP A 355 -0.74 13.08 -1.76
C TRP A 355 -1.86 13.17 -0.71
N GLU A 356 -2.97 13.84 -1.01
CA GLU A 356 -4.15 13.86 -0.15
C GLU A 356 -4.80 12.47 -0.06
N ALA A 357 -5.00 11.82 -1.21
CA ALA A 357 -5.54 10.48 -1.27
C ALA A 357 -4.62 9.45 -0.56
N TYR A 358 -3.29 9.55 -0.77
CA TYR A 358 -2.30 8.76 -0.03
C TYR A 358 -2.41 8.96 1.49
N SER A 359 -2.53 10.20 1.95
CA SER A 359 -2.65 10.52 3.38
C SER A 359 -3.89 9.88 4.00
N ARG A 360 -5.02 9.86 3.27
CA ARG A 360 -6.26 9.20 3.68
C ARG A 360 -6.09 7.69 3.71
N LEU A 361 -5.52 7.11 2.66
CA LEU A 361 -5.24 5.67 2.55
C LEU A 361 -4.38 5.19 3.73
N LYS A 362 -3.26 5.87 4.00
CA LYS A 362 -2.38 5.55 5.12
C LYS A 362 -3.08 5.64 6.47
N LYS A 363 -3.90 6.69 6.67
CA LYS A 363 -4.66 6.86 7.91
C LYS A 363 -5.63 5.70 8.14
N ASN A 364 -6.41 5.32 7.13
CA ASN A 364 -7.39 4.25 7.23
C ASN A 364 -6.70 2.89 7.44
N LEU A 365 -5.61 2.61 6.73
CA LEU A 365 -4.79 1.42 6.95
C LEU A 365 -4.28 1.32 8.39
N LEU A 366 -3.77 2.41 8.97
CA LEU A 366 -3.27 2.39 10.35
C LEU A 366 -4.37 2.14 11.39
N ILE A 367 -5.60 2.49 11.09
CA ILE A 367 -6.76 2.09 11.91
C ILE A 367 -6.98 0.59 11.77
N GLU A 368 -7.05 0.07 10.54
CA GLU A 368 -7.34 -1.34 10.28
C GLU A 368 -6.31 -2.28 10.93
N ILE A 369 -5.03 -2.10 10.68
CA ILE A 369 -3.99 -3.00 11.20
C ILE A 369 -3.81 -2.93 12.74
N ASN A 370 -4.44 -1.96 13.41
CA ASN A 370 -4.37 -1.75 14.87
C ASN A 370 -5.73 -1.93 15.58
N SER A 371 -6.74 -2.44 14.88
CA SER A 371 -8.10 -2.65 15.39
C SER A 371 -8.47 -4.13 15.41
N GLY A 372 -9.47 -4.49 16.20
CA GLY A 372 -10.09 -5.81 16.15
C GLY A 372 -11.06 -5.91 14.97
N SER A 373 -10.89 -6.94 14.14
CA SER A 373 -11.75 -7.21 12.98
C SER A 373 -12.44 -8.57 13.01
N SER A 374 -12.35 -9.30 14.13
CA SER A 374 -12.98 -10.62 14.27
C SER A 374 -14.49 -10.54 14.45
N ASN A 375 -15.14 -11.64 14.14
CA ASN A 375 -16.55 -11.90 14.47
C ASN A 375 -16.66 -13.26 15.15
N PRO A 376 -17.06 -13.31 16.44
CA PRO A 376 -17.44 -12.19 17.30
C PRO A 376 -16.26 -11.33 17.77
N ILE A 377 -16.55 -10.14 18.29
CA ILE A 377 -15.65 -9.30 19.07
C ILE A 377 -15.82 -9.64 20.54
N THR A 378 -14.70 -9.74 21.24
CA THR A 378 -14.66 -9.93 22.69
C THR A 378 -14.05 -8.70 23.37
N LYS A 379 -14.65 -8.26 24.47
CA LYS A 379 -14.14 -7.08 25.19
C LYS A 379 -14.34 -7.21 26.68
N VAL A 380 -13.27 -7.63 27.35
CA VAL A 380 -13.17 -7.69 28.82
C VAL A 380 -13.29 -6.28 29.42
N GLY A 381 -13.92 -6.19 30.59
CA GLY A 381 -14.02 -4.96 31.40
C GLY A 381 -14.98 -3.91 30.80
N THR A 382 -15.89 -4.30 29.91
CA THR A 382 -16.98 -3.45 29.46
C THR A 382 -18.26 -3.88 30.17
N HIS A 383 -18.97 -2.95 30.78
CA HIS A 383 -20.15 -3.22 31.60
C HIS A 383 -21.43 -2.68 30.95
N PRO A 384 -22.62 -3.26 31.27
CA PRO A 384 -23.89 -2.77 30.78
C PRO A 384 -24.17 -1.29 31.08
N THR A 385 -23.55 -0.75 32.13
CA THR A 385 -23.69 0.67 32.54
C THR A 385 -22.83 1.65 31.74
N ASP A 386 -21.90 1.17 30.90
CA ASP A 386 -20.98 2.05 30.16
C ASP A 386 -21.67 2.81 29.02
N SER A 387 -22.78 2.25 28.51
CA SER A 387 -23.59 2.91 27.47
C SER A 387 -25.03 2.43 27.55
N TRP A 388 -25.99 3.27 27.16
CA TRP A 388 -27.42 2.99 27.30
C TRP A 388 -27.88 1.75 26.50
N GLU A 389 -27.32 1.52 25.30
CA GLU A 389 -27.68 0.38 24.45
C GLU A 389 -27.17 -0.94 25.05
N LEU A 390 -26.04 -0.94 25.75
CA LEU A 390 -25.49 -2.13 26.42
C LEU A 390 -26.38 -2.60 27.55
N ASN A 391 -27.18 -1.72 28.14
CA ASN A 391 -28.10 -2.04 29.23
C ASN A 391 -29.51 -2.47 28.77
N THR A 392 -29.74 -2.53 27.46
CA THR A 392 -31.03 -3.04 26.94
C THR A 392 -31.11 -4.55 27.12
N PRO A 393 -32.31 -5.14 27.38
CA PRO A 393 -32.46 -6.58 27.60
C PRO A 393 -31.87 -7.43 26.49
N TRP A 394 -32.03 -6.97 25.22
CA TRP A 394 -31.52 -7.70 24.06
C TRP A 394 -30.00 -7.76 24.01
N ILE A 395 -29.31 -6.65 24.24
CA ILE A 395 -27.84 -6.61 24.19
C ILE A 395 -27.24 -7.21 25.44
N LYS A 396 -27.85 -7.00 26.60
CA LYS A 396 -27.36 -7.53 27.88
C LYS A 396 -27.30 -9.06 27.91
N ARG A 397 -28.04 -9.79 27.09
CA ARG A 397 -27.92 -11.26 26.95
C ARG A 397 -26.56 -11.74 26.46
N TYR A 398 -25.73 -10.85 25.90
CA TYR A 398 -24.37 -11.13 25.44
C TYR A 398 -23.31 -10.67 26.45
N TYR A 399 -23.72 -10.20 27.62
CA TYR A 399 -22.85 -9.85 28.72
C TYR A 399 -22.49 -11.09 29.52
N VAL A 400 -21.19 -11.26 29.76
CA VAL A 400 -20.66 -12.29 30.66
C VAL A 400 -20.42 -11.65 32.00
N GLU A 401 -21.09 -12.14 33.04
CA GLU A 401 -20.91 -11.64 34.40
C GLU A 401 -19.49 -12.02 34.91
N PRO A 402 -18.89 -11.17 35.78
CA PRO A 402 -17.62 -11.51 36.41
C PRO A 402 -17.67 -12.84 37.14
N ALA A 403 -16.79 -13.79 36.77
CA ALA A 403 -16.67 -15.07 37.40
C ALA A 403 -15.29 -15.69 37.11
N GLY A 404 -14.82 -16.56 37.99
CA GLY A 404 -13.51 -17.22 37.83
C GLY A 404 -12.38 -16.20 37.68
N ASN A 405 -11.67 -16.24 36.56
CA ASN A 405 -10.57 -15.33 36.22
C ASN A 405 -10.96 -14.15 35.31
N THR A 406 -12.25 -13.99 34.98
CA THR A 406 -12.69 -12.89 34.14
C THR A 406 -13.35 -11.76 34.92
N GLU A 407 -13.03 -10.50 34.58
CA GLU A 407 -13.72 -9.30 35.07
C GLU A 407 -15.13 -9.15 34.47
N GLY A 408 -15.54 -10.07 33.60
CA GLY A 408 -16.73 -9.96 32.82
C GLY A 408 -16.50 -9.10 31.56
N GLY A 409 -17.55 -8.93 30.75
CA GLY A 409 -17.49 -8.18 29.53
C GLY A 409 -18.50 -8.62 28.47
N PHE A 410 -18.35 -8.14 27.26
CA PHE A 410 -19.24 -8.47 26.17
C PHE A 410 -18.61 -9.36 25.10
N ILE A 411 -19.41 -10.26 24.55
CA ILE A 411 -19.11 -11.06 23.37
C ILE A 411 -20.20 -10.78 22.33
N LEU A 412 -19.89 -9.97 21.33
CA LEU A 412 -20.87 -9.43 20.40
C LEU A 412 -20.55 -9.80 18.95
N GLY A 413 -21.56 -10.11 18.17
CA GLY A 413 -21.45 -10.13 16.72
C GLY A 413 -20.99 -8.77 16.17
N SER A 414 -20.18 -8.79 15.14
CA SER A 414 -19.55 -7.58 14.62
C SER A 414 -19.47 -7.62 13.09
N ALA A 415 -19.44 -6.43 12.48
CA ALA A 415 -19.12 -6.21 11.07
C ALA A 415 -17.73 -5.57 10.89
N ASN A 416 -16.87 -5.63 11.90
CA ASN A 416 -15.53 -5.00 11.85
C ASN A 416 -14.58 -5.67 10.83
N PHE A 417 -14.96 -6.80 10.26
CA PHE A 417 -14.28 -7.41 9.11
C PHE A 417 -14.58 -6.68 7.79
N ASP A 418 -15.61 -5.82 7.73
CA ASP A 418 -15.86 -4.99 6.56
C ASP A 418 -14.93 -3.77 6.57
N ASN A 419 -13.92 -3.80 5.72
CA ASN A 419 -12.93 -2.74 5.61
C ASN A 419 -13.25 -1.72 4.50
N THR A 420 -14.53 -1.45 4.21
CA THR A 420 -14.99 -0.48 3.21
C THR A 420 -14.28 0.89 3.30
N PRO A 421 -14.02 1.49 4.49
CA PRO A 421 -13.29 2.76 4.57
C PRO A 421 -11.87 2.69 4.00
N LEU A 422 -11.16 1.57 4.16
CA LEU A 422 -9.86 1.33 3.56
C LEU A 422 -10.00 1.07 2.06
N ASN A 423 -10.95 0.24 1.66
CA ASN A 423 -11.24 -0.10 0.27
C ASN A 423 -11.52 1.15 -0.59
N ASP A 424 -12.37 2.04 -0.12
CA ASP A 424 -12.69 3.30 -0.79
C ASP A 424 -11.46 4.22 -0.89
N SER A 425 -10.61 4.21 0.13
CA SER A 425 -9.39 5.01 0.07
C SER A 425 -8.35 4.46 -0.91
N MET A 426 -8.31 3.14 -1.15
CA MET A 426 -7.50 2.53 -2.22
C MET A 426 -8.01 2.95 -3.61
N GLU A 427 -9.32 2.93 -3.83
CA GLU A 427 -9.93 3.37 -5.09
C GLU A 427 -9.65 4.85 -5.39
N GLN A 428 -9.85 5.71 -4.40
CA GLN A 428 -9.56 7.14 -4.54
C GLN A 428 -8.08 7.42 -4.80
N PHE A 429 -7.20 6.67 -4.14
CA PHE A 429 -5.75 6.79 -4.36
C PHE A 429 -5.37 6.34 -5.77
N THR A 430 -5.90 5.22 -6.26
CA THR A 430 -5.62 4.70 -7.60
C THR A 430 -6.07 5.70 -8.68
N LEU A 431 -7.26 6.27 -8.55
CA LEU A 431 -7.76 7.31 -9.45
C LEU A 431 -6.86 8.55 -9.43
N ALA A 432 -6.53 9.06 -8.25
CA ALA A 432 -5.70 10.26 -8.11
C ALA A 432 -4.28 10.03 -8.65
N LEU A 433 -3.71 8.84 -8.44
CA LEU A 433 -2.42 8.43 -8.97
C LEU A 433 -2.43 8.43 -10.51
N ALA A 434 -3.42 7.79 -11.12
CA ALA A 434 -3.55 7.75 -12.58
C ALA A 434 -3.67 9.16 -13.17
N GLN A 435 -4.49 10.03 -12.57
CA GLN A 435 -4.63 11.43 -13.00
C GLN A 435 -3.33 12.23 -12.86
N SER A 436 -2.49 11.92 -11.87
CA SER A 436 -1.21 12.61 -11.66
C SER A 436 -0.19 12.26 -12.75
N TYR A 437 -0.13 10.99 -13.15
CA TYR A 437 0.91 10.50 -14.04
C TYR A 437 0.52 10.50 -15.53
N VAL A 438 -0.70 10.93 -15.89
CA VAL A 438 -1.09 11.23 -17.29
C VAL A 438 -0.10 12.20 -17.96
N GLY A 439 0.39 13.19 -17.23
CA GLY A 439 1.32 14.17 -17.76
C GLY A 439 2.75 13.69 -18.01
N THR A 440 3.11 12.49 -17.55
CA THR A 440 4.49 11.97 -17.63
C THR A 440 4.94 11.74 -19.07
N LEU A 441 4.11 11.05 -19.87
CA LEU A 441 4.36 10.84 -21.29
C LEU A 441 4.43 12.19 -22.03
N GLU A 442 3.51 13.10 -21.74
CA GLU A 442 3.48 14.44 -22.36
C GLU A 442 4.75 15.23 -22.06
N ARG A 443 5.25 15.22 -20.83
CA ARG A 443 6.51 15.89 -20.48
C ARG A 443 7.69 15.32 -21.26
N THR A 444 7.76 14.00 -21.33
CA THR A 444 8.80 13.30 -22.08
C THR A 444 8.78 13.70 -23.56
N GLN A 445 7.59 13.72 -24.19
CA GLN A 445 7.42 14.11 -25.60
C GLN A 445 7.81 15.57 -25.87
N ARG A 446 7.52 16.49 -24.93
CA ARG A 446 7.86 17.92 -25.10
C ARG A 446 9.35 18.18 -25.15
N THR A 447 10.18 17.26 -24.66
CA THR A 447 11.64 17.39 -24.73
C THR A 447 12.21 17.11 -26.13
N PHE A 448 11.42 16.56 -27.05
CA PHE A 448 11.83 16.33 -28.44
C PHE A 448 11.45 17.50 -29.37
N ASP A 449 10.68 18.47 -28.89
CA ASP A 449 10.20 19.59 -29.72
C ASP A 449 10.95 20.88 -29.35
N PRO A 450 11.70 21.47 -30.32
CA PRO A 450 12.42 22.72 -30.13
C PRO A 450 11.56 23.91 -29.71
N PHE A 451 10.26 23.88 -30.02
CA PHE A 451 9.33 24.89 -29.53
C PHE A 451 9.26 24.95 -28.00
N PHE A 452 9.35 23.79 -27.32
CA PHE A 452 9.29 23.74 -25.88
C PHE A 452 10.66 23.82 -25.20
N THR A 453 11.68 23.24 -25.81
CA THR A 453 13.04 23.24 -25.27
C THR A 453 13.81 24.53 -25.54
N VAL A 454 13.32 25.34 -26.51
CA VAL A 454 13.91 26.61 -27.01
C VAL A 454 15.30 26.40 -27.63
N VAL A 455 15.72 25.17 -27.81
CA VAL A 455 16.97 24.78 -28.47
C VAL A 455 16.72 23.61 -29.41
N ARG A 456 17.46 23.59 -30.53
CA ARG A 456 17.40 22.48 -31.48
C ARG A 456 18.32 21.35 -31.10
N THR A 457 17.88 20.16 -31.39
CA THR A 457 18.68 18.95 -31.29
C THR A 457 18.81 18.32 -32.68
N VAL A 458 19.93 17.67 -32.93
CA VAL A 458 20.26 17.01 -34.20
C VAL A 458 20.54 15.53 -33.95
N GLY A 459 20.27 14.73 -34.96
CA GLY A 459 20.49 13.30 -34.93
C GLY A 459 19.54 12.53 -34.02
N SER A 460 19.61 11.20 -34.11
CA SER A 460 18.78 10.27 -33.28
C SER A 460 19.14 10.28 -31.78
N TYR A 461 20.28 10.88 -31.44
CA TYR A 461 20.75 10.97 -30.06
C TYR A 461 20.33 12.25 -29.33
N GLY A 462 19.67 13.19 -30.04
CA GLY A 462 19.22 14.45 -29.47
C GLY A 462 20.37 15.33 -28.97
N PHE A 463 21.46 15.41 -29.75
CA PHE A 463 22.57 16.32 -29.48
C PHE A 463 22.18 17.76 -29.78
N LEU A 464 22.66 18.69 -28.98
CA LEU A 464 22.40 20.12 -29.20
C LEU A 464 23.09 20.59 -30.48
N GLU A 465 22.33 21.29 -31.36
CA GLU A 465 22.85 21.92 -32.55
C GLU A 465 23.82 23.04 -32.16
N GLY A 466 24.97 23.09 -32.85
CA GLY A 466 25.98 24.12 -32.63
C GLY A 466 26.96 23.87 -31.48
N PHE A 467 26.88 22.73 -30.80
CA PHE A 467 27.86 22.33 -29.79
C PHE A 467 28.68 21.11 -30.25
N PRO A 468 29.98 21.02 -29.89
CA PRO A 468 30.79 19.85 -30.21
C PRO A 468 30.19 18.55 -29.68
N GLU A 469 30.23 17.46 -30.47
CA GLU A 469 29.66 16.17 -30.08
C GLU A 469 30.42 15.51 -28.94
N ASP A 470 31.73 15.72 -28.85
CA ASP A 470 32.63 15.17 -27.84
C ASP A 470 32.35 15.66 -26.41
N VAL A 471 31.61 16.76 -26.25
CA VAL A 471 31.17 17.26 -24.93
C VAL A 471 29.73 16.87 -24.59
N GLN A 472 29.06 16.15 -25.47
CA GLN A 472 27.65 15.78 -25.32
C GLN A 472 27.49 14.30 -24.91
N CYS A 473 26.42 14.00 -24.16
CA CYS A 473 26.15 12.67 -23.67
C CYS A 473 25.28 11.87 -24.65
N ASN A 474 25.76 10.72 -25.11
CA ASN A 474 24.95 9.70 -25.71
C ASN A 474 24.38 8.79 -24.61
N VAL A 475 23.08 8.86 -24.37
CA VAL A 475 22.38 8.08 -23.34
C VAL A 475 21.05 7.57 -23.89
N PRO A 476 20.49 6.47 -23.35
CA PRO A 476 19.19 5.96 -23.78
C PRO A 476 18.09 7.01 -23.66
N HIS A 477 17.18 7.01 -24.63
CA HIS A 477 15.95 7.79 -24.60
C HIS A 477 14.83 6.97 -23.97
N ALA A 478 13.79 7.66 -23.49
CA ALA A 478 12.55 7.03 -23.05
C ALA A 478 11.83 6.35 -24.23
N ASP A 479 11.26 5.18 -23.96
CA ASP A 479 10.41 4.47 -24.93
C ASP A 479 8.96 4.98 -24.84
N SER A 480 8.56 5.79 -25.81
CA SER A 480 7.23 6.38 -25.85
C SER A 480 6.12 5.36 -26.13
N PHE A 481 6.41 4.28 -26.85
CA PHE A 481 5.42 3.21 -27.09
C PHE A 481 5.13 2.45 -25.82
N ALA A 482 6.17 2.01 -25.10
CA ALA A 482 6.02 1.35 -23.81
C ALA A 482 5.34 2.27 -22.78
N MET A 483 5.69 3.56 -22.74
CA MET A 483 5.01 4.52 -21.87
C MET A 483 3.53 4.68 -22.20
N SER A 484 3.16 4.69 -23.48
CA SER A 484 1.77 4.80 -23.91
C SER A 484 0.95 3.58 -23.51
N ASP A 485 1.51 2.40 -23.65
CA ASP A 485 0.88 1.13 -23.26
C ASP A 485 0.65 1.09 -21.74
N ILE A 486 1.70 1.31 -20.94
CA ILE A 486 1.63 1.36 -19.47
C ILE A 486 0.63 2.44 -19.00
N LEU A 487 0.61 3.60 -19.66
CA LEU A 487 -0.35 4.66 -19.34
C LEU A 487 -1.80 4.23 -19.65
N GLY A 488 -2.01 3.49 -20.73
CA GLY A 488 -3.30 2.89 -21.08
C GLY A 488 -3.79 1.94 -19.99
N GLU A 489 -2.91 1.06 -19.52
CA GLU A 489 -3.21 0.16 -18.39
C GLU A 489 -3.49 0.94 -17.10
N LEU A 490 -2.66 1.93 -16.75
CA LEU A 490 -2.86 2.77 -15.57
C LEU A 490 -4.20 3.50 -15.59
N LYS A 491 -4.63 4.02 -16.75
CA LYS A 491 -5.96 4.63 -16.91
C LYS A 491 -7.09 3.61 -16.72
N SER A 492 -6.92 2.39 -17.20
CA SER A 492 -7.88 1.31 -17.00
C SER A 492 -8.02 0.96 -15.52
N LEU A 493 -6.91 0.91 -14.79
CA LEU A 493 -6.88 0.65 -13.35
C LEU A 493 -7.56 1.77 -12.52
N ALA A 494 -7.74 2.96 -13.07
CA ALA A 494 -8.46 4.06 -12.41
C ALA A 494 -9.97 3.83 -12.32
N ASN A 495 -10.53 2.89 -13.09
CA ASN A 495 -11.94 2.54 -12.97
C ASN A 495 -12.20 1.84 -11.61
N PRO A 496 -13.22 2.27 -10.86
CA PRO A 496 -13.50 1.67 -9.56
C PRO A 496 -14.00 0.22 -9.69
N VAL A 497 -13.67 -0.59 -8.71
CA VAL A 497 -14.31 -1.89 -8.47
C VAL A 497 -15.45 -1.64 -7.47
N PRO A 498 -16.71 -1.63 -7.89
CA PRO A 498 -17.81 -1.38 -6.98
C PRO A 498 -17.97 -2.52 -5.97
N ALA A 499 -18.51 -2.22 -4.81
CA ALA A 499 -19.07 -3.24 -3.94
C ALA A 499 -20.33 -3.79 -4.61
N GLU A 500 -20.47 -5.11 -4.62
CA GLU A 500 -21.63 -5.75 -5.22
C GLU A 500 -22.29 -6.69 -4.22
N GLY A 501 -23.58 -6.89 -4.36
CA GLY A 501 -24.32 -7.93 -3.67
C GLY A 501 -24.01 -9.28 -4.30
N ASN A 502 -23.52 -10.22 -3.50
CA ASN A 502 -23.33 -11.62 -3.89
C ASN A 502 -24.09 -12.52 -2.93
N TRP A 503 -24.37 -13.73 -3.35
CA TRP A 503 -25.06 -14.70 -2.53
C TRP A 503 -24.10 -15.81 -2.12
N THR A 504 -23.33 -15.58 -1.04
CA THR A 504 -22.46 -16.58 -0.44
C THR A 504 -22.96 -16.97 0.95
N GLU A 505 -22.52 -18.11 1.47
CA GLU A 505 -22.96 -18.65 2.77
C GLU A 505 -24.51 -18.65 2.90
N ARG A 506 -25.22 -19.12 1.86
CA ARG A 506 -26.70 -19.10 1.79
C ARG A 506 -27.30 -17.70 1.99
N GLY A 507 -26.64 -16.67 1.50
CA GLY A 507 -27.11 -15.29 1.52
C GLY A 507 -26.85 -14.55 2.83
N ILE A 508 -26.06 -15.09 3.76
CA ILE A 508 -25.67 -14.35 4.96
C ILE A 508 -24.55 -13.35 4.68
N GLN A 509 -23.72 -13.63 3.66
CA GLN A 509 -22.74 -12.70 3.14
C GLN A 509 -23.25 -12.14 1.81
N ASP A 510 -24.17 -11.20 1.89
CA ASP A 510 -24.90 -10.64 0.76
C ASP A 510 -24.35 -9.32 0.24
N VAL A 511 -23.45 -8.66 1.00
CA VAL A 511 -22.74 -7.45 0.60
C VAL A 511 -21.25 -7.62 0.89
N GLN A 512 -20.41 -7.23 -0.09
CA GLN A 512 -18.97 -7.52 -0.02
C GLN A 512 -18.14 -6.34 -0.50
N GLY A 513 -17.02 -6.08 0.19
CA GLY A 513 -16.14 -4.95 -0.08
C GLY A 513 -15.11 -5.16 -1.17
N LEU A 514 -14.84 -6.41 -1.62
CA LEU A 514 -13.87 -6.81 -2.65
C LEU A 514 -12.45 -6.26 -2.42
N GLY A 515 -12.01 -6.17 -1.17
CA GLY A 515 -10.75 -5.53 -0.76
C GLY A 515 -9.52 -6.13 -1.44
N ARG A 516 -9.48 -7.46 -1.59
CA ARG A 516 -8.39 -8.15 -2.32
C ARG A 516 -8.22 -7.65 -3.76
N ALA A 517 -9.32 -7.49 -4.49
CA ALA A 517 -9.27 -7.01 -5.88
C ALA A 517 -8.79 -5.56 -5.94
N LYS A 518 -9.24 -4.73 -4.99
CA LYS A 518 -8.88 -3.31 -4.90
C LYS A 518 -7.40 -3.11 -4.53
N VAL A 519 -6.86 -3.89 -3.58
CA VAL A 519 -5.44 -3.78 -3.22
C VAL A 519 -4.53 -4.28 -4.34
N ALA A 520 -4.89 -5.36 -5.01
CA ALA A 520 -4.12 -5.87 -6.15
C ALA A 520 -4.06 -4.84 -7.30
N LYS A 521 -5.21 -4.24 -7.63
CA LYS A 521 -5.31 -3.16 -8.61
C LYS A 521 -4.46 -1.95 -8.23
N ALA A 522 -4.53 -1.50 -6.98
CA ALA A 522 -3.78 -0.34 -6.51
C ALA A 522 -2.25 -0.60 -6.50
N ARG A 523 -1.81 -1.81 -6.15
CA ARG A 523 -0.39 -2.21 -6.23
C ARG A 523 0.12 -2.16 -7.67
N LEU A 524 -0.64 -2.70 -8.63
CA LEU A 524 -0.29 -2.64 -10.05
C LEU A 524 -0.24 -1.19 -10.55
N ALA A 525 -1.18 -0.34 -10.13
CA ALA A 525 -1.17 1.07 -10.49
C ALA A 525 0.07 1.82 -9.97
N VAL A 526 0.53 1.51 -8.76
CA VAL A 526 1.76 2.07 -8.18
C VAL A 526 2.99 1.63 -8.98
N ASP A 527 3.05 0.35 -9.36
CA ASP A 527 4.15 -0.19 -10.15
C ASP A 527 4.20 0.46 -11.56
N ASN A 528 3.05 0.57 -12.22
CA ASN A 528 2.92 1.27 -13.51
C ASN A 528 3.34 2.75 -13.43
N ALA A 529 2.95 3.45 -12.36
CA ALA A 529 3.41 4.82 -12.15
C ALA A 529 4.93 4.90 -12.00
N LEU A 530 5.54 3.94 -11.30
CA LEU A 530 6.99 3.88 -11.14
C LEU A 530 7.71 3.60 -12.47
N TYR A 531 7.15 2.76 -13.35
CA TYR A 531 7.66 2.57 -14.71
C TYR A 531 7.61 3.88 -15.52
N LEU A 532 6.49 4.60 -15.49
CA LEU A 532 6.38 5.90 -16.17
C LEU A 532 7.40 6.91 -15.65
N ILE A 533 7.57 7.01 -14.33
CA ILE A 533 8.58 7.89 -13.72
C ILE A 533 9.99 7.50 -14.13
N SER A 534 10.26 6.20 -14.26
CA SER A 534 11.58 5.70 -14.67
C SER A 534 11.96 6.15 -16.08
N GLN A 535 10.99 6.16 -16.99
CA GLN A 535 11.20 6.66 -18.36
C GLN A 535 11.34 8.19 -18.39
N GLU A 536 10.59 8.90 -17.57
CA GLU A 536 10.76 10.35 -17.42
C GLU A 536 12.15 10.70 -16.85
N LEU A 537 12.72 9.88 -15.97
CA LEU A 537 14.09 10.04 -15.46
C LEU A 537 15.13 10.03 -16.60
N LEU A 538 14.97 9.14 -17.60
CA LEU A 538 15.87 9.11 -18.76
C LEU A 538 15.84 10.45 -19.49
N SER A 539 14.66 10.95 -19.86
CA SER A 539 14.51 12.24 -20.55
C SER A 539 15.01 13.40 -19.69
N ALA A 540 14.63 13.43 -18.42
CA ALA A 540 15.02 14.51 -17.51
C ALA A 540 16.53 14.61 -17.36
N THR A 541 17.23 13.48 -17.15
CA THR A 541 18.67 13.46 -16.95
C THR A 541 19.43 13.76 -18.24
N LYS A 542 18.95 13.29 -19.40
CA LYS A 542 19.50 13.68 -20.72
C LYS A 542 19.47 15.19 -20.91
N TRP A 543 18.33 15.81 -20.60
CA TRP A 543 18.19 17.25 -20.75
C TRP A 543 18.96 18.05 -19.69
N MET A 544 19.16 17.52 -18.51
CA MET A 544 20.07 18.12 -17.53
C MET A 544 21.52 18.12 -18.07
N ASP A 545 21.97 17.04 -18.73
CA ASP A 545 23.27 17.00 -19.42
C ASP A 545 23.33 18.08 -20.50
N ASN A 546 22.33 18.17 -21.37
CA ASN A 546 22.24 19.20 -22.41
C ASN A 546 22.30 20.62 -21.82
N ARG A 547 21.61 20.87 -20.69
CA ARG A 547 21.70 22.18 -19.99
C ARG A 547 23.10 22.46 -19.43
N ARG A 548 23.85 21.43 -19.05
CA ARG A 548 25.28 21.56 -18.66
C ARG A 548 26.17 21.86 -19.85
N VAL A 549 25.91 21.29 -21.01
CA VAL A 549 26.63 21.63 -22.25
C VAL A 549 26.42 23.10 -22.60
N GLN A 550 25.19 23.62 -22.50
CA GLN A 550 24.91 25.04 -22.75
C GLN A 550 25.60 25.97 -21.77
N SER A 551 25.65 25.62 -20.49
CA SER A 551 26.34 26.41 -19.46
C SER A 551 26.90 25.48 -18.38
N PRO A 552 28.21 25.22 -18.38
CA PRO A 552 28.86 24.26 -17.47
C PRO A 552 28.69 24.60 -15.98
N ASN A 553 28.44 25.86 -15.64
CA ASN A 553 28.31 26.33 -14.27
C ASN A 553 26.87 26.35 -13.74
N ARG A 554 25.88 25.91 -14.54
CA ARG A 554 24.48 25.85 -14.08
C ARG A 554 24.34 24.98 -12.85
N SER A 555 23.69 25.51 -11.82
CA SER A 555 23.31 24.75 -10.61
C SER A 555 21.96 24.09 -10.80
N PHE A 556 21.83 22.84 -10.46
CA PHE A 556 20.55 22.12 -10.44
C PHE A 556 19.91 22.07 -9.05
N GLY A 557 20.53 22.65 -8.03
CA GLY A 557 20.14 22.47 -6.65
C GLY A 557 20.63 21.12 -6.06
N ALA A 558 20.58 20.97 -4.74
CA ALA A 558 21.21 19.85 -4.06
C ALA A 558 20.55 18.49 -4.38
N ALA A 559 19.24 18.37 -4.24
CA ALA A 559 18.54 17.09 -4.39
C ALA A 559 18.55 16.57 -5.84
N PRO A 560 18.21 17.36 -6.88
CA PRO A 560 18.31 16.92 -8.26
C PRO A 560 19.73 16.60 -8.69
N THR A 561 20.75 17.37 -8.22
CA THR A 561 22.16 17.10 -8.51
C THR A 561 22.58 15.74 -7.96
N ALA A 562 22.25 15.44 -6.69
CA ALA A 562 22.61 14.18 -6.07
C ALA A 562 21.95 12.97 -6.78
N ALA A 563 20.66 13.07 -7.16
CA ALA A 563 19.98 12.03 -7.88
C ALA A 563 20.52 11.83 -9.31
N TRP A 564 20.80 12.93 -10.03
CA TRP A 564 21.41 12.90 -11.35
C TRP A 564 22.80 12.25 -11.33
N GLN A 565 23.66 12.62 -10.38
CA GLN A 565 24.98 12.04 -10.21
C GLN A 565 24.91 10.53 -9.87
N ALA A 566 24.03 10.14 -8.94
CA ALA A 566 23.83 8.73 -8.60
C ALA A 566 23.35 7.91 -9.79
N TRP A 567 22.44 8.47 -10.59
CA TRP A 567 21.99 7.84 -11.83
C TRP A 567 23.14 7.71 -12.85
N ARG A 568 23.99 8.74 -13.02
CA ARG A 568 25.12 8.72 -13.96
C ARG A 568 26.23 7.72 -13.58
N VAL A 569 26.33 7.32 -12.32
CA VAL A 569 27.20 6.19 -11.92
C VAL A 569 26.72 4.87 -12.56
N ILE A 570 25.42 4.68 -12.69
CA ILE A 570 24.81 3.45 -13.25
C ILE A 570 24.69 3.53 -14.77
N SER A 571 24.31 4.69 -15.28
CA SER A 571 24.16 4.97 -16.70
C SER A 571 25.11 6.13 -17.09
N PRO A 572 26.42 5.85 -17.26
CA PRO A 572 27.41 6.88 -17.55
C PRO A 572 27.17 7.55 -18.91
N CYS A 573 27.59 8.80 -18.99
CA CYS A 573 27.63 9.54 -20.23
C CYS A 573 28.64 8.86 -21.18
N ARG A 574 28.21 8.55 -22.41
CA ARG A 574 29.08 8.03 -23.47
C ARG A 574 29.28 9.12 -24.50
N GLN A 575 30.50 9.23 -24.98
CA GLN A 575 30.87 10.23 -26.00
C GLN A 575 30.91 9.62 -27.40
N ASP A 576 31.12 8.30 -27.54
CA ASP A 576 31.13 7.63 -28.84
C ASP A 576 29.71 7.29 -29.31
N PRO A 577 29.20 7.91 -30.38
CA PRO A 577 27.90 7.60 -30.96
C PRO A 577 27.82 6.19 -31.59
N ASN A 578 28.98 5.53 -31.84
CA ASN A 578 29.04 4.21 -32.46
C ASN A 578 29.04 3.06 -31.44
N GLU A 579 29.15 3.32 -30.16
CA GLU A 579 29.02 2.32 -29.08
C GLU A 579 27.55 1.86 -28.90
N ARG A 580 26.94 1.35 -29.97
CA ARG A 580 25.67 0.64 -29.88
C ARG A 580 25.91 -0.80 -29.48
N GLU A 581 25.86 -1.07 -28.20
CA GLU A 581 25.68 -2.45 -27.75
C GLU A 581 24.21 -2.87 -27.89
N LEU A 582 24.00 -4.12 -28.30
CA LEU A 582 22.69 -4.82 -28.30
C LEU A 582 21.97 -4.85 -26.92
N SER A 583 22.57 -4.27 -25.91
CA SER A 583 22.08 -4.17 -24.52
C SER A 583 21.19 -2.94 -24.26
N GLU A 584 20.79 -2.18 -25.28
CA GLU A 584 19.94 -1.00 -25.08
C GLU A 584 18.60 -1.33 -24.44
N THR A 585 18.00 -2.46 -24.80
CA THR A 585 16.73 -2.94 -24.19
C THR A 585 16.86 -3.14 -22.69
N TRP A 586 18.01 -3.67 -22.23
CA TRP A 586 18.29 -3.82 -20.82
C TRP A 586 18.48 -2.46 -20.12
N ARG A 587 19.14 -1.52 -20.77
CA ARG A 587 19.39 -0.16 -20.25
C ARG A 587 18.12 0.66 -20.07
N ILE A 588 17.10 0.46 -20.91
CA ILE A 588 15.79 1.11 -20.77
C ILE A 588 15.06 0.66 -19.50
N ASN A 589 15.31 -0.57 -19.01
CA ASN A 589 14.74 -1.09 -17.78
C ASN A 589 15.55 -0.75 -16.51
N LEU A 590 16.83 -0.34 -16.65
CA LEU A 590 17.67 0.02 -15.51
C LEU A 590 17.09 1.13 -14.63
N PRO A 591 16.47 2.20 -15.18
CA PRO A 591 15.92 3.27 -14.34
C PRO A 591 14.85 2.75 -13.39
N TYR A 592 13.98 1.84 -13.82
CA TYR A 592 12.99 1.22 -12.92
C TYR A 592 13.68 0.50 -11.75
N SER A 593 14.69 -0.32 -12.03
CA SER A 593 15.45 -1.02 -11.00
C SER A 593 16.18 -0.05 -10.06
N PHE A 594 16.72 1.06 -10.62
CA PHE A 594 17.35 2.12 -9.84
C PHE A 594 16.36 2.79 -8.88
N LEU A 595 15.17 3.19 -9.37
CA LEU A 595 14.15 3.81 -8.54
C LEU A 595 13.63 2.86 -7.46
N LYS A 596 13.43 1.60 -7.81
CA LYS A 596 12.94 0.57 -6.88
C LYS A 596 13.95 0.24 -5.78
N GLY A 597 15.22 0.19 -6.12
CA GLY A 597 16.31 -0.14 -5.19
C GLY A 597 16.84 1.04 -4.35
N ASN A 598 16.50 2.28 -4.72
CA ASN A 598 17.00 3.47 -4.04
C ASN A 598 15.85 4.36 -3.57
N PRO A 599 15.58 4.44 -2.27
CA PRO A 599 14.56 5.37 -1.76
C PRO A 599 14.88 6.81 -2.13
N ALA A 600 13.91 7.53 -2.73
CA ALA A 600 14.07 8.94 -3.08
C ALA A 600 14.39 9.83 -1.87
N SER A 601 14.01 9.40 -0.67
CA SER A 601 14.34 10.08 0.60
C SER A 601 15.85 10.25 0.81
N ASN A 602 16.69 9.40 0.21
CA ASN A 602 18.15 9.52 0.27
C ASN A 602 18.67 10.81 -0.38
N PHE A 603 17.92 11.36 -1.34
CA PHE A 603 18.25 12.56 -2.10
C PHE A 603 17.47 13.79 -1.62
N LEU A 604 16.24 13.61 -1.15
CA LEU A 604 15.31 14.69 -0.83
C LEU A 604 15.65 15.46 0.46
N GLY A 605 16.45 14.90 1.37
CA GLY A 605 16.79 15.54 2.64
C GLY A 605 15.55 16.03 3.40
N ALA A 606 15.49 17.31 3.74
CA ALA A 606 14.35 17.89 4.44
C ALA A 606 13.03 17.88 3.65
N ALA A 607 13.07 17.68 2.34
CA ALA A 607 11.87 17.57 1.49
C ALA A 607 11.26 16.15 1.48
N SER A 608 11.88 15.16 2.12
CA SER A 608 11.38 13.77 2.20
C SER A 608 10.13 13.60 3.08
N GLY A 609 9.74 14.63 3.84
CA GLY A 609 8.61 14.59 4.78
C GLY A 609 7.26 14.45 4.08
N GLU A 610 6.36 13.69 4.72
CA GLU A 610 4.97 13.56 4.31
C GLU A 610 4.12 14.78 4.69
N PRO A 611 3.02 15.05 3.94
CA PRO A 611 2.07 16.06 4.36
C PRO A 611 1.39 15.65 5.67
N ASN A 612 1.60 16.42 6.72
CA ASN A 612 0.87 16.23 7.96
C ASN A 612 -0.47 16.95 7.87
N ALA A 613 -1.56 16.22 7.71
CA ALA A 613 -2.91 16.76 7.52
C ALA A 613 -3.31 17.78 8.62
N ALA A 614 -2.91 17.54 9.86
CA ALA A 614 -3.18 18.47 10.98
C ALA A 614 -2.36 19.76 10.84
N ARG A 615 -1.05 19.66 10.50
CA ARG A 615 -0.19 20.84 10.27
C ARG A 615 -0.59 21.62 9.01
N VAL A 616 -1.00 20.93 7.96
CA VAL A 616 -1.47 21.54 6.72
C VAL A 616 -2.75 22.34 6.99
N ARG A 617 -3.74 21.75 7.66
CA ARG A 617 -4.99 22.43 8.07
C ARG A 617 -4.73 23.61 9.02
N TYR A 618 -3.89 23.44 10.02
CA TYR A 618 -3.57 24.50 10.97
C TYR A 618 -2.85 25.68 10.32
N ARG A 619 -1.87 25.44 9.46
CA ARG A 619 -1.14 26.52 8.73
C ARG A 619 -2.06 27.25 7.77
N THR A 620 -2.96 26.56 7.07
CA THR A 620 -3.96 27.18 6.18
C THR A 620 -4.94 28.04 6.98
N HIS A 621 -5.45 27.54 8.10
CA HIS A 621 -6.36 28.29 8.98
C HIS A 621 -5.68 29.53 9.56
N ARG A 622 -4.42 29.43 9.98
CA ARG A 622 -3.62 30.55 10.48
C ARG A 622 -3.30 31.58 9.39
N ALA A 623 -3.00 31.11 8.17
CA ALA A 623 -2.76 31.98 7.01
C ALA A 623 -4.04 32.73 6.62
N LEU A 624 -5.19 32.06 6.57
CA LEU A 624 -6.50 32.67 6.32
C LEU A 624 -6.88 33.69 7.41
N LYS A 625 -6.62 33.38 8.67
CA LYS A 625 -6.86 34.30 9.80
C LYS A 625 -5.98 35.54 9.68
N LYS A 626 -4.68 35.38 9.36
CA LYS A 626 -3.77 36.52 9.10
C LYS A 626 -4.19 37.33 7.88
N ALA A 627 -4.60 36.69 6.79
CA ALA A 627 -5.08 37.37 5.58
C ALA A 627 -6.37 38.18 5.86
N ARG A 628 -7.32 37.62 6.62
CA ARG A 628 -8.53 38.32 7.08
C ARG A 628 -8.21 39.51 7.98
N GLN A 629 -7.24 39.37 8.88
CA GLN A 629 -6.80 40.49 9.76
C GLN A 629 -6.14 41.58 8.94
N ARG A 630 -5.26 41.26 7.98
CA ARG A 630 -4.63 42.24 7.06
C ARG A 630 -5.68 42.95 6.20
N ARG A 631 -6.64 42.21 5.66
CA ARG A 631 -7.75 42.82 4.88
C ARG A 631 -8.57 43.77 5.72
N LYS A 632 -8.93 43.42 6.96
CA LYS A 632 -9.62 44.32 7.90
C LYS A 632 -8.80 45.56 8.23
N ALA A 633 -7.48 45.43 8.39
CA ALA A 633 -6.59 46.56 8.62
C ALA A 633 -6.52 47.52 7.42
N LEU A 634 -6.39 46.95 6.21
CA LEU A 634 -6.39 47.73 4.96
C LEU A 634 -7.73 48.44 4.72
N THR A 635 -8.86 47.80 4.98
CA THR A 635 -10.18 48.41 4.88
C THR A 635 -10.36 49.54 5.88
N ARG A 636 -9.81 49.42 7.10
CA ARG A 636 -9.82 50.49 8.09
C ARG A 636 -8.96 51.67 7.66
N LEU A 637 -7.78 51.43 7.05
CA LEU A 637 -6.92 52.48 6.51
C LEU A 637 -7.57 53.18 5.31
N ALA A 638 -8.23 52.45 4.41
CA ALA A 638 -8.94 53.00 3.26
C ALA A 638 -10.17 53.86 3.65
N ASN A 639 -10.78 53.58 4.81
CA ASN A 639 -11.95 54.29 5.30
C ASN A 639 -11.59 55.42 6.29
N GLN A 640 -10.31 55.71 6.51
CA GLN A 640 -9.93 56.92 7.29
C GLN A 640 -10.20 58.17 6.43
N PRO A 641 -10.92 59.17 6.94
CA PRO A 641 -11.15 60.39 6.20
C PRO A 641 -9.81 61.07 5.91
N VAL A 642 -9.56 61.32 4.63
CA VAL A 642 -8.42 62.13 4.20
C VAL A 642 -8.57 63.49 4.86
N GLY A 643 -7.73 63.79 5.84
CA GLY A 643 -7.72 65.09 6.50
C GLY A 643 -7.58 66.20 5.44
N ARG A 644 -8.57 67.09 5.36
CA ARG A 644 -8.51 68.27 4.54
C ARG A 644 -7.27 69.09 4.92
N GLY A 645 -6.25 69.02 4.09
CA GLY A 645 -5.08 69.87 4.25
C GLY A 645 -5.52 71.31 4.20
N GLY A 646 -5.24 72.01 5.31
CA GLY A 646 -5.49 73.46 5.39
C GLY A 646 -4.73 74.20 4.29
N VAL A 647 -5.44 74.97 3.55
CA VAL A 647 -4.91 75.96 2.60
C VAL A 647 -4.18 77.01 3.37
N VAL A 648 -2.86 77.03 3.36
CA VAL A 648 -2.06 78.13 3.84
C VAL A 648 -2.16 79.23 2.78
N SER A 649 -2.99 80.26 3.08
CA SER A 649 -3.04 81.48 2.29
C SER A 649 -1.75 82.27 2.51
N ARG A 650 -0.90 82.41 1.52
CA ARG A 650 0.09 83.46 1.41
C ARG A 650 -0.60 84.67 0.80
N ARG A 651 -0.71 85.76 1.52
CA ARG A 651 -0.92 87.15 1.04
C ARG A 651 0.40 87.88 1.00
N PRO A 652 0.48 88.95 0.24
CA PRO A 652 1.59 89.33 -0.64
C PRO A 652 2.78 89.92 0.06
#